data_b7f559a25aa7c889eee17701fbb074c1
#
_entry.id   b7f559a25aa7c889eee17701fbb074c1
#
_cell.length_a   1.000
_cell.length_b   1.000
_cell.length_c   1.000
_cell.angle_alpha   90.00
_cell.angle_beta   90.00
_cell.angle_gamma   90.00
#
_symmetry.space_group_name_H-M   'P 1'
#
loop_
_entity.id
_entity.type
_entity.pdbx_description
1 polymer ?
#
loop_
_entity_poly.entity_id
_entity_poly.type
_entity_poly.pdbx_seq_one_letter_code
_entity_poly.pdbx_strand_id
1 'polypeptide(L)'
;VTCEIIVYAVGAHHGQFDCVTPQNTSGFEHRLEKDPKEIGYEEAVSAFLLECAPAEEIDRLFLLAQQEIAALFEAFRARFRKNRTQVSFLMGLAARMVLSAVIDGDRRDTAEFMTGMPQEYCGGSSRFWAEQISFFEQKVSCFRTQTPINAARSGFSEQCRVFARQHGDGIYRLTLPTGAGKTLSALRYTLHHAKAFHKKRILFVIPLLSILEQNSAVIRDYIQDKSSLTEHHSNVVKLFDTKEELNQYELLTDTWESPIVITTLVQLLNTLFSDKTGAVRRMSALSQAVIVIDEVQSLPPKTMNLFTMALNFLAYGCGATIVLSSATTPCFEQTDFPLQYASPVEIVPYEPEAFVVFKRTEIIDKTSPYGMSVEELADFSAEVLSRVSSLLVICNTKESALRLYRELAHRCDDCRVFHLSTSMCMAHRTDTLKKINAALKSREKMVCVSTQLVEAGVDFSFESVIRAAAGMDNIAQAAGRCNRSNDFGGIRPVYVVNLNQEAEKLGMLREIAAAQRCALQLLHRFAQNPDRYERDLLSGESVAEYYRFLFQDADIKGKFGFPQRLPDGTTEDLFDLLAVNLRHIERPEFQGKYFLNQAFLTAGHLFQVFDETTTDVIVPYNDEASKLIADLFSEKSAYDLAFLKRCVERAKPYTIQVFQYQIQKLSDYGMLSLTPDKRFTALNKQCYNDKTGLVIENFIY
;
A
#
# COMPACT_ATOMS: atom_id res chain seq x y z
N VAL A 1 -9.83 -10.41 31.19
CA VAL A 1 -9.73 -9.92 29.79
C VAL A 1 -10.34 -8.53 29.68
N THR A 2 -11.64 -8.34 30.01
CA THR A 2 -12.30 -7.01 29.86
C THR A 2 -11.61 -5.93 30.65
N CYS A 3 -11.28 -6.18 31.94
CA CYS A 3 -10.53 -5.24 32.76
C CYS A 3 -9.18 -4.87 32.14
N GLU A 4 -8.43 -5.86 31.65
CA GLU A 4 -7.12 -5.61 31.03
C GLU A 4 -7.22 -4.77 29.74
N ILE A 5 -8.26 -5.00 28.92
CA ILE A 5 -8.52 -4.18 27.73
C ILE A 5 -8.82 -2.74 28.12
N ILE A 6 -9.66 -2.51 29.14
CA ILE A 6 -9.99 -1.17 29.63
C ILE A 6 -8.75 -0.49 30.22
N VAL A 7 -8.03 -1.19 31.11
CA VAL A 7 -6.80 -0.65 31.72
C VAL A 7 -5.74 -0.33 30.66
N TYR A 8 -5.59 -1.18 29.64
CA TYR A 8 -4.70 -0.90 28.53
C TYR A 8 -5.14 0.37 27.78
N ALA A 9 -6.41 0.45 27.38
CA ALA A 9 -6.91 1.56 26.57
C ALA A 9 -6.80 2.91 27.33
N VAL A 10 -7.21 2.93 28.62
CA VAL A 10 -7.09 4.11 29.46
C VAL A 10 -5.62 4.46 29.74
N GLY A 11 -4.79 3.46 30.04
CA GLY A 11 -3.36 3.68 30.35
C GLY A 11 -2.50 4.07 29.16
N ALA A 12 -2.96 3.77 27.92
CA ALA A 12 -2.19 3.95 26.68
C ALA A 12 -2.62 5.15 25.83
N HIS A 13 -3.68 5.90 26.18
CA HIS A 13 -4.24 6.94 25.30
C HIS A 13 -3.29 8.12 25.02
N HIS A 14 -2.38 8.44 25.94
CA HIS A 14 -1.31 9.41 25.73
C HIS A 14 -0.04 8.80 25.12
N GLY A 15 0.16 7.47 25.26
CA GLY A 15 1.31 6.75 24.71
C GLY A 15 1.20 5.26 25.00
N GLN A 16 1.36 4.45 23.98
CA GLN A 16 1.27 3.01 24.09
C GLN A 16 2.33 2.43 25.04
N PHE A 17 2.09 1.27 25.56
CA PHE A 17 3.03 0.51 26.39
C PHE A 17 2.93 -0.99 26.08
N ASP A 18 3.95 -1.75 26.47
CA ASP A 18 3.96 -3.19 26.37
C ASP A 18 3.26 -3.81 27.58
N CYS A 19 2.30 -4.70 27.35
CA CYS A 19 1.67 -5.44 28.43
C CYS A 19 2.69 -6.35 29.12
N VAL A 20 3.54 -7.03 28.32
CA VAL A 20 4.73 -7.76 28.76
C VAL A 20 5.91 -7.28 27.93
N THR A 21 6.92 -6.71 28.57
CA THR A 21 8.08 -6.13 27.88
C THR A 21 9.14 -7.17 27.57
N PRO A 22 10.00 -6.94 26.54
CA PRO A 22 11.18 -7.76 26.30
C PRO A 22 12.16 -7.82 27.49
N GLN A 23 12.17 -6.77 28.34
CA GLN A 23 13.02 -6.67 29.53
C GLN A 23 12.43 -7.36 30.77
N ASN A 24 11.31 -8.11 30.60
CA ASN A 24 10.70 -8.85 31.69
C ASN A 24 9.97 -8.02 32.75
N THR A 25 9.41 -6.89 32.36
CA THR A 25 8.57 -6.06 33.22
C THR A 25 7.15 -6.01 32.66
N SER A 26 6.16 -5.80 33.53
CA SER A 26 4.78 -5.61 33.11
C SER A 26 4.46 -4.13 33.05
N GLY A 27 3.97 -3.66 31.90
CA GLY A 27 3.47 -2.29 31.79
C GLY A 27 2.21 -2.05 32.62
N PHE A 28 1.44 -3.09 32.92
CA PHE A 28 0.30 -3.01 33.85
C PHE A 28 0.78 -2.76 35.27
N GLU A 29 1.75 -3.54 35.77
CA GLU A 29 2.28 -3.39 37.12
C GLU A 29 2.81 -1.98 37.36
N HIS A 30 3.64 -1.48 36.44
CA HIS A 30 4.20 -0.13 36.56
C HIS A 30 3.13 0.97 36.67
N ARG A 31 1.93 0.77 36.13
CA ARG A 31 0.82 1.74 36.21
C ARG A 31 -0.08 1.54 37.40
N LEU A 32 -0.28 0.29 37.81
CA LEU A 32 -1.17 -0.07 38.93
C LEU A 32 -0.50 0.04 40.31
N GLU A 33 0.83 0.01 40.37
CA GLU A 33 1.61 0.10 41.63
C GLU A 33 1.88 1.55 42.11
N LYS A 34 1.31 2.56 41.45
CA LYS A 34 1.41 3.95 41.92
C LYS A 34 0.69 4.12 43.26
N ASP A 35 1.29 4.85 44.17
CA ASP A 35 0.66 5.13 45.47
C ASP A 35 -0.66 5.91 45.27
N PRO A 36 -1.81 5.37 45.70
CA PRO A 36 -3.11 6.03 45.56
C PRO A 36 -3.15 7.44 46.15
N LYS A 37 -2.36 7.70 47.24
CA LYS A 37 -2.29 9.01 47.89
C LYS A 37 -1.50 10.03 47.05
N GLU A 38 -0.41 9.59 46.39
CA GLU A 38 0.38 10.47 45.52
C GLU A 38 -0.36 10.92 44.27
N ILE A 39 -1.27 10.09 43.76
CA ILE A 39 -2.06 10.39 42.57
C ILE A 39 -3.44 10.98 42.86
N GLY A 40 -3.81 11.19 44.16
CA GLY A 40 -5.12 11.71 44.51
C GLY A 40 -6.29 10.83 44.11
N TYR A 41 -6.12 9.49 44.18
CA TYR A 41 -7.08 8.52 43.65
C TYR A 41 -8.46 8.63 44.27
N GLU A 42 -8.56 8.75 45.61
CA GLU A 42 -9.85 8.79 46.30
C GLU A 42 -10.64 10.06 45.99
N GLU A 43 -9.95 11.21 45.90
CA GLU A 43 -10.57 12.48 45.50
C GLU A 43 -11.05 12.42 44.05
N ALA A 44 -10.23 11.88 43.14
CA ALA A 44 -10.58 11.75 41.73
C ALA A 44 -11.79 10.82 41.53
N VAL A 45 -11.83 9.67 42.20
CA VAL A 45 -12.99 8.76 42.15
C VAL A 45 -14.24 9.41 42.70
N SER A 46 -14.14 10.12 43.85
CA SER A 46 -15.28 10.79 44.45
C SER A 46 -15.85 11.88 43.54
N ALA A 47 -14.99 12.70 42.95
CA ALA A 47 -15.38 13.73 41.99
C ALA A 47 -16.03 13.12 40.75
N PHE A 48 -15.44 12.07 40.20
CA PHE A 48 -16.01 11.38 39.00
C PHE A 48 -17.40 10.80 39.26
N LEU A 49 -17.59 10.13 40.39
CA LEU A 49 -18.89 9.56 40.77
C LEU A 49 -19.97 10.61 41.02
N LEU A 50 -19.54 11.80 41.46
CA LEU A 50 -20.47 12.92 41.72
C LEU A 50 -20.84 13.69 40.44
N GLU A 51 -19.85 13.92 39.59
CA GLU A 51 -19.97 14.86 38.47
C GLU A 51 -20.20 14.19 37.12
N CYS A 52 -19.70 12.95 36.90
CA CYS A 52 -19.71 12.29 35.59
C CYS A 52 -20.74 11.17 35.49
N ALA A 53 -20.66 10.15 36.38
CA ALA A 53 -21.56 9.01 36.32
C ALA A 53 -21.67 8.30 37.67
N PRO A 54 -22.87 7.87 38.10
CA PRO A 54 -23.05 7.10 39.32
C PRO A 54 -22.48 5.69 39.21
N ALA A 55 -22.11 5.07 40.34
CA ALA A 55 -21.49 3.75 40.40
C ALA A 55 -22.33 2.68 39.69
N GLU A 56 -23.66 2.70 39.84
CA GLU A 56 -24.58 1.73 39.23
C GLU A 56 -24.53 1.79 37.71
N GLU A 57 -24.33 2.97 37.13
CA GLU A 57 -24.22 3.11 35.67
C GLU A 57 -22.86 2.56 35.16
N ILE A 58 -21.79 2.78 35.90
CA ILE A 58 -20.47 2.23 35.62
C ILE A 58 -20.52 0.70 35.64
N ASP A 59 -21.11 0.13 36.70
CA ASP A 59 -21.28 -1.32 36.87
C ASP A 59 -22.12 -1.92 35.70
N ARG A 60 -23.20 -1.24 35.31
CA ARG A 60 -24.04 -1.64 34.18
C ARG A 60 -23.24 -1.65 32.88
N LEU A 61 -22.48 -0.59 32.60
CA LEU A 61 -21.63 -0.50 31.39
C LEU A 61 -20.54 -1.56 31.40
N PHE A 62 -19.93 -1.83 32.54
CA PHE A 62 -18.92 -2.86 32.68
C PHE A 62 -19.48 -4.28 32.39
N LEU A 63 -20.67 -4.59 32.91
CA LEU A 63 -21.34 -5.86 32.65
C LEU A 63 -21.68 -6.02 31.15
N LEU A 64 -22.11 -4.96 30.46
CA LEU A 64 -22.32 -4.97 29.01
C LEU A 64 -21.00 -5.21 28.27
N ALA A 65 -19.93 -4.51 28.63
CA ALA A 65 -18.61 -4.70 28.03
C ALA A 65 -18.10 -6.14 28.23
N GLN A 66 -18.33 -6.74 29.41
CA GLN A 66 -17.98 -8.15 29.63
C GLN A 66 -18.74 -9.10 28.69
N GLN A 67 -20.02 -8.87 28.46
CA GLN A 67 -20.84 -9.68 27.55
C GLN A 67 -20.35 -9.56 26.11
N GLU A 68 -20.10 -8.33 25.65
CA GLU A 68 -19.62 -8.06 24.28
C GLU A 68 -18.23 -8.67 24.04
N ILE A 69 -17.29 -8.50 24.98
CA ILE A 69 -15.94 -9.05 24.87
C ILE A 69 -15.97 -10.59 24.93
N ALA A 70 -16.81 -11.18 25.79
CA ALA A 70 -16.97 -12.64 25.85
C ALA A 70 -17.56 -13.20 24.54
N ALA A 71 -18.57 -12.55 23.98
CA ALA A 71 -19.16 -12.92 22.71
C ALA A 71 -18.15 -12.84 21.54
N LEU A 72 -17.37 -11.76 21.48
CA LEU A 72 -16.31 -11.57 20.50
C LEU A 72 -15.22 -12.64 20.62
N PHE A 73 -14.77 -12.92 21.83
CA PHE A 73 -13.77 -13.96 22.11
C PHE A 73 -14.23 -15.34 21.67
N GLU A 74 -15.47 -15.73 22.01
CA GLU A 74 -16.03 -17.04 21.60
C GLU A 74 -16.26 -17.10 20.09
N ALA A 75 -16.67 -16.01 19.44
CA ALA A 75 -16.76 -15.92 17.98
C ALA A 75 -15.41 -16.16 17.30
N PHE A 76 -14.33 -15.56 17.80
CA PHE A 76 -12.97 -15.79 17.29
C PHE A 76 -12.51 -17.23 17.56
N ARG A 77 -12.74 -17.77 18.77
CA ARG A 77 -12.39 -19.16 19.09
C ARG A 77 -13.09 -20.16 18.16
N ALA A 78 -14.36 -19.95 17.87
CA ALA A 78 -15.12 -20.80 16.98
C ALA A 78 -14.60 -20.74 15.54
N ARG A 79 -14.40 -19.52 15.01
CA ARG A 79 -13.97 -19.30 13.63
C ARG A 79 -12.54 -19.78 13.37
N PHE A 80 -11.62 -19.52 14.26
CA PHE A 80 -10.20 -19.85 14.12
C PHE A 80 -9.82 -21.17 14.82
N ARG A 81 -10.77 -22.09 14.97
CA ARG A 81 -10.57 -23.46 15.47
C ARG A 81 -9.78 -23.53 16.78
N LYS A 82 -10.00 -22.59 17.68
CA LYS A 82 -9.32 -22.43 18.98
C LYS A 82 -7.78 -22.29 18.87
N ASN A 83 -7.26 -21.81 17.75
CA ASN A 83 -5.84 -21.49 17.60
C ASN A 83 -5.48 -20.32 18.53
N ARG A 84 -4.68 -20.59 19.57
CA ARG A 84 -4.33 -19.62 20.61
C ARG A 84 -3.64 -18.38 20.03
N THR A 85 -2.69 -18.57 19.12
CA THR A 85 -1.93 -17.47 18.51
C THR A 85 -2.86 -16.53 17.74
N GLN A 86 -3.75 -17.07 16.91
CA GLN A 86 -4.69 -16.27 16.13
C GLN A 86 -5.67 -15.52 17.04
N VAL A 87 -6.27 -16.22 18.02
CA VAL A 87 -7.23 -15.60 18.95
C VAL A 87 -6.56 -14.50 19.78
N SER A 88 -5.34 -14.74 20.30
CA SER A 88 -4.60 -13.73 21.06
C SER A 88 -4.29 -12.48 20.22
N PHE A 89 -3.84 -12.65 18.97
CA PHE A 89 -3.61 -11.54 18.06
C PHE A 89 -4.88 -10.73 17.81
N LEU A 90 -6.01 -11.39 17.53
CA LEU A 90 -7.30 -10.73 17.28
C LEU A 90 -7.80 -9.97 18.51
N MET A 91 -7.63 -10.53 19.71
CA MET A 91 -7.97 -9.84 20.96
C MET A 91 -7.03 -8.66 21.26
N GLY A 92 -5.76 -8.76 20.89
CA GLY A 92 -4.84 -7.63 20.92
C GLY A 92 -5.29 -6.48 20.02
N LEU A 93 -5.76 -6.79 18.80
CA LEU A 93 -6.35 -5.76 17.92
C LEU A 93 -7.67 -5.21 18.47
N ALA A 94 -8.47 -6.02 19.18
CA ALA A 94 -9.67 -5.53 19.86
C ALA A 94 -9.30 -4.52 20.96
N ALA A 95 -8.24 -4.78 21.75
CA ALA A 95 -7.73 -3.83 22.72
C ALA A 95 -7.27 -2.51 22.09
N ARG A 96 -6.58 -2.57 20.93
CA ARG A 96 -6.20 -1.38 20.15
C ARG A 96 -7.42 -0.65 19.56
N MET A 97 -8.47 -1.35 19.20
CA MET A 97 -9.72 -0.72 18.72
C MET A 97 -10.39 0.09 19.83
N VAL A 98 -10.43 -0.46 21.06
CA VAL A 98 -10.93 0.27 22.25
C VAL A 98 -10.01 1.47 22.54
N LEU A 99 -8.70 1.30 22.50
CA LEU A 99 -7.74 2.40 22.63
C LEU A 99 -7.98 3.50 21.60
N SER A 100 -8.25 3.14 20.35
CA SER A 100 -8.55 4.10 19.27
C SER A 100 -9.78 4.96 19.62
N ALA A 101 -10.83 4.33 20.15
CA ALA A 101 -12.06 5.04 20.57
C ALA A 101 -11.79 5.98 21.76
N VAL A 102 -10.98 5.57 22.72
CA VAL A 102 -10.60 6.42 23.87
C VAL A 102 -9.78 7.63 23.41
N ILE A 103 -8.77 7.42 22.56
CA ILE A 103 -7.97 8.53 21.99
C ILE A 103 -8.86 9.50 21.20
N ASP A 104 -9.81 8.99 20.41
CA ASP A 104 -10.69 9.85 19.63
C ASP A 104 -11.63 10.65 20.53
N GLY A 105 -12.22 10.01 21.55
CA GLY A 105 -13.06 10.67 22.54
C GLY A 105 -12.33 11.78 23.29
N ASP A 106 -11.15 11.50 23.84
CA ASP A 106 -10.30 12.44 24.56
C ASP A 106 -9.95 13.68 23.72
N ARG A 107 -9.52 13.46 22.47
CA ARG A 107 -9.17 14.57 21.57
C ARG A 107 -10.37 15.38 21.10
N ARG A 108 -11.54 14.75 20.95
CA ARG A 108 -12.79 15.46 20.59
C ARG A 108 -13.25 16.33 21.74
N ASP A 109 -13.32 15.77 22.94
CA ASP A 109 -13.71 16.52 24.14
C ASP A 109 -12.81 17.75 24.33
N THR A 110 -11.50 17.56 24.18
CA THR A 110 -10.53 18.69 24.22
C THR A 110 -10.83 19.72 23.12
N ALA A 111 -11.11 19.29 21.89
CA ALA A 111 -11.40 20.18 20.77
C ALA A 111 -12.73 20.94 20.98
N GLU A 112 -13.76 20.25 21.46
CA GLU A 112 -15.07 20.87 21.80
C GLU A 112 -14.93 21.90 22.91
N PHE A 113 -14.16 21.57 23.95
CA PHE A 113 -13.87 22.52 25.03
C PHE A 113 -13.14 23.77 24.53
N MET A 114 -12.12 23.60 23.70
CA MET A 114 -11.31 24.72 23.17
C MET A 114 -12.05 25.60 22.16
N THR A 115 -12.95 25.01 21.37
CA THR A 115 -13.69 25.70 20.30
C THR A 115 -15.08 26.16 20.71
N GLY A 116 -15.66 25.59 21.76
CA GLY A 116 -17.05 25.78 22.17
C GLY A 116 -18.08 25.22 21.16
N MET A 117 -17.63 24.40 20.18
CA MET A 117 -18.49 23.86 19.14
C MET A 117 -18.50 22.32 19.19
N PRO A 118 -19.70 21.66 19.18
CA PRO A 118 -19.77 20.21 19.09
C PRO A 118 -19.11 19.69 17.83
N GLN A 119 -18.36 18.59 17.98
CA GLN A 119 -17.73 17.88 16.85
C GLN A 119 -18.66 16.80 16.35
N GLU A 120 -19.31 17.01 15.21
CA GLU A 120 -20.19 16.01 14.61
C GLU A 120 -19.43 14.88 13.90
N TYR A 121 -19.92 13.65 14.02
CA TYR A 121 -19.38 12.51 13.28
C TYR A 121 -19.81 12.54 11.81
N CYS A 122 -18.85 12.65 10.89
CA CYS A 122 -19.06 12.77 9.45
C CYS A 122 -19.11 11.42 8.73
N GLY A 123 -19.98 10.49 9.13
CA GLY A 123 -20.18 9.23 8.41
C GLY A 123 -21.22 9.35 7.27
N GLY A 124 -21.15 8.43 6.28
CA GLY A 124 -22.15 8.35 5.23
C GLY A 124 -23.50 7.86 5.77
N SER A 125 -24.56 8.65 5.60
CA SER A 125 -25.92 8.25 5.91
C SER A 125 -26.55 7.46 4.74
N SER A 126 -27.65 6.76 4.99
CA SER A 126 -28.41 6.06 3.94
C SER A 126 -28.87 7.01 2.82
N ARG A 127 -29.21 8.26 3.17
CA ARG A 127 -29.54 9.31 2.22
C ARG A 127 -28.34 9.72 1.39
N PHE A 128 -27.19 9.97 2.04
CA PHE A 128 -25.94 10.29 1.36
C PHE A 128 -25.59 9.23 0.31
N TRP A 129 -25.59 7.95 0.69
CA TRP A 129 -25.29 6.86 -0.26
C TRP A 129 -26.29 6.79 -1.40
N ALA A 130 -27.59 7.07 -1.15
CA ALA A 130 -28.61 7.09 -2.21
C ALA A 130 -28.35 8.20 -3.24
N GLU A 131 -27.94 9.38 -2.80
CA GLU A 131 -27.61 10.52 -3.65
C GLU A 131 -26.36 10.21 -4.51
N GLN A 132 -25.30 9.65 -3.89
CA GLN A 132 -24.07 9.23 -4.63
C GLN A 132 -24.40 8.14 -5.67
N ILE A 133 -25.21 7.15 -5.32
CA ILE A 133 -25.63 6.09 -6.26
C ILE A 133 -26.40 6.70 -7.44
N SER A 134 -27.33 7.60 -7.19
CA SER A 134 -28.13 8.23 -8.26
C SER A 134 -27.22 8.95 -9.26
N PHE A 135 -26.26 9.72 -8.77
CA PHE A 135 -25.28 10.42 -9.61
C PHE A 135 -24.38 9.45 -10.39
N PHE A 136 -23.86 8.42 -9.73
CA PHE A 136 -23.03 7.40 -10.35
C PHE A 136 -23.75 6.67 -11.47
N GLU A 137 -24.96 6.15 -11.19
CA GLU A 137 -25.75 5.39 -12.17
C GLU A 137 -26.18 6.25 -13.38
N GLN A 138 -26.47 7.55 -13.16
CA GLN A 138 -26.71 8.48 -14.27
C GLN A 138 -25.51 8.60 -15.20
N LYS A 139 -24.28 8.68 -14.65
CA LYS A 139 -23.06 8.74 -15.47
C LYS A 139 -22.79 7.43 -16.21
N VAL A 140 -22.95 6.31 -15.54
CA VAL A 140 -22.71 4.97 -16.11
C VAL A 140 -23.73 4.64 -17.21
N SER A 141 -24.98 5.10 -17.09
CA SER A 141 -26.02 4.91 -18.11
C SER A 141 -25.66 5.54 -19.47
N CYS A 142 -24.76 6.51 -19.49
CA CYS A 142 -24.26 7.15 -20.71
C CYS A 142 -23.19 6.32 -21.46
N PHE A 143 -22.71 5.22 -20.87
CA PHE A 143 -21.68 4.41 -21.50
C PHE A 143 -22.21 3.64 -22.71
N ARG A 144 -21.47 3.73 -23.81
CA ARG A 144 -21.79 2.97 -25.04
C ARG A 144 -21.34 1.51 -24.88
N THR A 145 -22.24 0.56 -25.11
CA THR A 145 -21.98 -0.88 -24.99
C THR A 145 -21.83 -1.57 -26.35
N GLN A 146 -21.61 -0.80 -27.42
CA GLN A 146 -21.58 -1.32 -28.81
C GLN A 146 -20.38 -2.21 -29.13
N THR A 147 -19.27 -2.13 -28.38
CA THR A 147 -18.13 -3.00 -28.58
C THR A 147 -18.15 -4.17 -27.60
N PRO A 148 -17.62 -5.37 -27.97
CA PRO A 148 -17.54 -6.52 -27.06
C PRO A 148 -16.85 -6.19 -25.72
N ILE A 149 -15.78 -5.39 -25.76
CA ILE A 149 -15.06 -4.94 -24.56
C ILE A 149 -15.95 -4.09 -23.65
N ASN A 150 -16.69 -3.14 -24.20
CA ASN A 150 -17.56 -2.27 -23.43
C ASN A 150 -18.78 -3.01 -22.90
N ALA A 151 -19.30 -3.98 -23.64
CA ALA A 151 -20.37 -4.87 -23.18
C ALA A 151 -19.90 -5.71 -21.99
N ALA A 152 -18.69 -6.31 -22.06
CA ALA A 152 -18.11 -7.07 -20.94
C ALA A 152 -17.85 -6.18 -19.72
N ARG A 153 -17.29 -4.96 -19.88
CA ARG A 153 -17.13 -3.97 -18.79
C ARG A 153 -18.44 -3.66 -18.10
N SER A 154 -19.50 -3.42 -18.88
CA SER A 154 -20.84 -3.16 -18.35
C SER A 154 -21.41 -4.36 -17.60
N GLY A 155 -21.20 -5.58 -18.14
CA GLY A 155 -21.57 -6.85 -17.50
C GLY A 155 -20.89 -7.04 -16.14
N PHE A 156 -19.57 -6.88 -16.07
CA PHE A 156 -18.82 -6.99 -14.81
C PHE A 156 -19.27 -5.94 -13.77
N SER A 157 -19.46 -4.71 -14.21
CA SER A 157 -19.95 -3.64 -13.35
C SER A 157 -21.35 -3.94 -12.81
N GLU A 158 -22.23 -4.54 -13.63
CA GLU A 158 -23.57 -4.95 -13.21
C GLU A 158 -23.54 -6.12 -12.24
N GLN A 159 -22.69 -7.13 -12.46
CA GLN A 159 -22.47 -8.23 -11.51
C GLN A 159 -22.01 -7.70 -10.15
N CYS A 160 -21.09 -6.73 -10.14
CA CYS A 160 -20.65 -6.04 -8.91
C CYS A 160 -21.83 -5.37 -8.18
N ARG A 161 -22.73 -4.70 -8.91
CA ARG A 161 -23.92 -4.06 -8.32
C ARG A 161 -24.88 -5.08 -7.70
N VAL A 162 -25.14 -6.18 -8.39
CA VAL A 162 -26.03 -7.25 -7.91
C VAL A 162 -25.45 -7.91 -6.68
N PHE A 163 -24.17 -8.32 -6.74
CA PHE A 163 -23.47 -8.94 -5.63
C PHE A 163 -23.45 -8.07 -4.37
N ALA A 164 -23.21 -6.76 -4.54
CA ALA A 164 -23.16 -5.79 -3.45
C ALA A 164 -24.43 -5.72 -2.60
N ARG A 165 -25.58 -6.08 -3.15
CA ARG A 165 -26.89 -6.05 -2.46
C ARG A 165 -27.27 -7.38 -1.84
N GLN A 166 -26.66 -8.49 -2.28
CA GLN A 166 -27.04 -9.84 -1.90
C GLN A 166 -26.16 -10.43 -0.81
N HIS A 167 -24.89 -9.97 -0.72
CA HIS A 167 -23.89 -10.54 0.16
C HIS A 167 -23.44 -9.52 1.20
N GLY A 168 -23.49 -9.92 2.48
CA GLY A 168 -23.19 -9.08 3.64
C GLY A 168 -21.69 -8.92 3.91
N ASP A 169 -21.35 -8.80 5.20
CA ASP A 169 -19.97 -8.58 5.64
C ASP A 169 -19.10 -9.79 5.38
N GLY A 170 -17.85 -9.54 5.06
CA GLY A 170 -16.88 -10.59 4.77
C GLY A 170 -15.70 -10.11 3.96
N ILE A 171 -14.90 -11.06 3.52
CA ILE A 171 -13.72 -10.81 2.68
C ILE A 171 -13.99 -11.46 1.31
N TYR A 172 -13.92 -10.64 0.27
CA TYR A 172 -14.24 -10.99 -1.11
C TYR A 172 -13.09 -10.66 -2.05
N ARG A 173 -13.07 -11.27 -3.23
CA ARG A 173 -12.12 -10.95 -4.30
C ARG A 173 -12.85 -10.31 -5.49
N LEU A 174 -12.22 -9.33 -6.09
CA LEU A 174 -12.60 -8.75 -7.37
C LEU A 174 -11.47 -8.96 -8.37
N THR A 175 -11.47 -10.14 -9.00
CA THR A 175 -10.46 -10.54 -9.96
C THR A 175 -10.92 -10.20 -11.37
N LEU A 176 -10.41 -9.10 -11.93
CA LEU A 176 -10.77 -8.65 -13.28
C LEU A 176 -9.51 -8.41 -14.12
N PRO A 177 -9.56 -8.67 -15.44
CA PRO A 177 -8.45 -8.42 -16.35
C PRO A 177 -8.03 -6.94 -16.35
N THR A 178 -6.79 -6.69 -16.74
CA THR A 178 -6.31 -5.32 -16.94
C THR A 178 -7.15 -4.62 -18.02
N GLY A 179 -7.65 -3.43 -17.72
CA GLY A 179 -8.51 -2.66 -18.62
C GLY A 179 -10.00 -3.03 -18.58
N ALA A 180 -10.42 -3.95 -17.71
CA ALA A 180 -11.83 -4.32 -17.54
C ALA A 180 -12.67 -3.30 -16.73
N GLY A 181 -12.09 -2.18 -16.28
CA GLY A 181 -12.80 -1.14 -15.53
C GLY A 181 -12.89 -1.42 -14.03
N LYS A 182 -11.89 -2.07 -13.43
CA LYS A 182 -11.83 -2.44 -12.00
C LYS A 182 -12.23 -1.30 -11.07
N THR A 183 -11.64 -0.13 -11.21
CA THR A 183 -11.88 1.03 -10.31
C THR A 183 -13.36 1.43 -10.28
N LEU A 184 -14.02 1.55 -11.44
CA LEU A 184 -15.44 1.91 -11.50
C LEU A 184 -16.36 0.78 -11.04
N SER A 185 -16.02 -0.48 -11.33
CA SER A 185 -16.76 -1.64 -10.84
C SER A 185 -16.66 -1.77 -9.32
N ALA A 186 -15.48 -1.53 -8.75
CA ALA A 186 -15.28 -1.47 -7.31
C ALA A 186 -16.05 -0.31 -6.66
N LEU A 187 -16.03 0.88 -7.27
CA LEU A 187 -16.79 2.03 -6.77
C LEU A 187 -18.30 1.74 -6.79
N ARG A 188 -18.82 1.16 -7.87
CA ARG A 188 -20.22 0.75 -7.98
C ARG A 188 -20.60 -0.26 -6.89
N TYR A 189 -19.75 -1.28 -6.69
CA TYR A 189 -19.91 -2.24 -5.61
C TYR A 189 -19.99 -1.53 -4.25
N THR A 190 -18.99 -0.70 -3.91
CA THR A 190 -18.89 -0.09 -2.58
C THR A 190 -20.05 0.83 -2.27
N LEU A 191 -20.51 1.65 -3.23
CA LEU A 191 -21.66 2.54 -3.05
C LEU A 191 -22.95 1.74 -2.76
N HIS A 192 -23.24 0.71 -3.58
CA HIS A 192 -24.42 -0.12 -3.39
C HIS A 192 -24.37 -0.95 -2.12
N HIS A 193 -23.19 -1.48 -1.76
CA HIS A 193 -23.00 -2.26 -0.54
C HIS A 193 -23.11 -1.38 0.71
N ALA A 194 -22.50 -0.18 0.69
CA ALA A 194 -22.59 0.75 1.80
C ALA A 194 -24.05 1.14 2.10
N LYS A 195 -24.86 1.35 1.07
CA LYS A 195 -26.31 1.61 1.25
C LYS A 195 -27.07 0.39 1.78
N ALA A 196 -26.81 -0.80 1.21
CA ALA A 196 -27.57 -2.02 1.52
C ALA A 196 -27.31 -2.50 2.96
N PHE A 197 -26.07 -2.36 3.45
CA PHE A 197 -25.63 -2.85 4.76
C PHE A 197 -25.28 -1.72 5.74
N HIS A 198 -25.79 -0.51 5.50
CA HIS A 198 -25.67 0.64 6.40
C HIS A 198 -24.23 0.96 6.83
N LYS A 199 -23.27 0.81 5.89
CA LYS A 199 -21.87 1.11 6.17
C LYS A 199 -21.63 2.61 6.34
N LYS A 200 -20.73 2.95 7.24
CA LYS A 200 -20.43 4.35 7.58
C LYS A 200 -19.45 4.98 6.61
N ARG A 201 -18.53 4.17 6.02
CA ARG A 201 -17.41 4.67 5.20
C ARG A 201 -17.05 3.72 4.08
N ILE A 202 -16.43 4.29 3.06
CA ILE A 202 -15.76 3.57 1.98
C ILE A 202 -14.30 3.98 2.01
N LEU A 203 -13.38 3.01 2.08
CA LEU A 203 -11.95 3.24 1.99
C LEU A 203 -11.38 2.59 0.73
N PHE A 204 -10.67 3.36 -0.09
CA PHE A 204 -9.84 2.84 -1.17
C PHE A 204 -8.38 2.86 -0.73
N VAL A 205 -7.78 1.69 -0.62
CA VAL A 205 -6.39 1.48 -0.21
C VAL A 205 -5.57 1.11 -1.44
N ILE A 206 -4.62 1.96 -1.79
CA ILE A 206 -3.84 1.85 -3.02
C ILE A 206 -2.36 1.74 -2.66
N PRO A 207 -1.60 0.77 -3.21
CA PRO A 207 -0.23 0.53 -2.77
C PRO A 207 0.76 1.60 -3.22
N LEU A 208 0.53 2.23 -4.38
CA LEU A 208 1.47 3.14 -5.03
C LEU A 208 0.86 4.53 -5.23
N LEU A 209 1.64 5.56 -4.89
CA LEU A 209 1.23 6.96 -4.99
C LEU A 209 0.86 7.39 -6.42
N SER A 210 1.58 6.89 -7.43
CA SER A 210 1.29 7.19 -8.84
C SER A 210 -0.06 6.67 -9.32
N ILE A 211 -0.51 5.54 -8.78
CA ILE A 211 -1.85 4.98 -9.07
C ILE A 211 -2.92 5.73 -8.27
N LEU A 212 -2.57 6.16 -7.06
CA LEU A 212 -3.51 6.83 -6.17
C LEU A 212 -4.05 8.11 -6.80
N GLU A 213 -3.20 8.97 -7.35
CA GLU A 213 -3.60 10.21 -8.02
C GLU A 213 -4.57 9.94 -9.19
N GLN A 214 -4.27 8.92 -10.01
CA GLN A 214 -5.13 8.53 -11.14
C GLN A 214 -6.48 7.96 -10.66
N ASN A 215 -6.47 7.05 -9.71
CA ASN A 215 -7.72 6.46 -9.17
C ASN A 215 -8.55 7.50 -8.43
N SER A 216 -7.91 8.41 -7.68
CA SER A 216 -8.58 9.52 -7.00
C SER A 216 -9.29 10.44 -7.99
N ALA A 217 -8.64 10.82 -9.09
CA ALA A 217 -9.26 11.62 -10.14
C ALA A 217 -10.50 10.92 -10.72
N VAL A 218 -10.39 9.62 -11.02
CA VAL A 218 -11.52 8.83 -11.51
C VAL A 218 -12.65 8.80 -10.48
N ILE A 219 -12.37 8.49 -9.22
CA ILE A 219 -13.41 8.42 -8.18
C ILE A 219 -14.09 9.78 -8.00
N ARG A 220 -13.31 10.89 -7.95
CA ARG A 220 -13.83 12.26 -7.84
C ARG A 220 -14.80 12.63 -8.95
N ASP A 221 -14.57 12.11 -10.15
CA ASP A 221 -15.45 12.38 -11.29
C ASP A 221 -16.80 11.64 -11.18
N TYR A 222 -16.87 10.55 -10.41
CA TYR A 222 -18.07 9.71 -10.28
C TYR A 222 -18.78 9.83 -8.94
N ILE A 223 -18.39 10.76 -8.08
CA ILE A 223 -19.11 11.15 -6.86
C ILE A 223 -19.67 12.56 -7.02
N GLN A 224 -20.86 12.80 -6.43
CA GLN A 224 -21.53 14.08 -6.50
C GLN A 224 -20.90 15.11 -5.57
N ASP A 225 -20.70 14.75 -4.31
CA ASP A 225 -20.11 15.61 -3.28
C ASP A 225 -18.62 15.35 -3.13
N LYS A 226 -17.81 16.20 -3.75
CA LYS A 226 -16.35 16.10 -3.71
C LYS A 226 -15.75 16.45 -2.33
N SER A 227 -16.47 17.18 -1.49
CA SER A 227 -16.05 17.53 -0.13
C SER A 227 -16.08 16.32 0.82
N SER A 228 -16.91 15.32 0.51
CA SER A 228 -17.01 14.06 1.26
C SER A 228 -15.85 13.10 1.03
N LEU A 229 -14.88 13.45 0.15
CA LEU A 229 -13.72 12.63 -0.18
C LEU A 229 -12.45 13.22 0.41
N THR A 230 -11.77 12.46 1.25
CA THR A 230 -10.45 12.79 1.80
C THR A 230 -9.38 11.90 1.20
N GLU A 231 -8.28 12.51 0.75
CA GLU A 231 -7.06 11.82 0.36
C GLU A 231 -6.02 11.94 1.46
N HIS A 232 -5.45 10.81 1.89
CA HIS A 232 -4.43 10.77 2.92
C HIS A 232 -3.20 9.96 2.48
N HIS A 233 -2.17 10.67 2.06
CA HIS A 233 -0.86 10.08 1.70
C HIS A 233 0.27 11.13 1.82
N SER A 234 1.53 10.69 1.77
CA SER A 234 2.71 11.55 2.01
C SER A 234 2.92 12.68 1.00
N ASN A 235 2.34 12.56 -0.21
CA ASN A 235 2.56 13.50 -1.31
C ASN A 235 1.39 14.45 -1.54
N VAL A 236 0.43 14.56 -0.62
CA VAL A 236 -0.64 15.57 -0.76
C VAL A 236 -0.03 16.96 -0.63
N VAL A 237 0.20 17.58 -1.78
CA VAL A 237 0.54 19.01 -1.87
C VAL A 237 -0.77 19.75 -2.07
N LYS A 238 -1.47 20.05 -0.98
CA LYS A 238 -2.58 21.01 -1.03
C LYS A 238 -2.05 22.36 -0.59
N LEU A 239 -2.08 23.32 -1.49
CA LEU A 239 -1.98 24.72 -1.14
C LEU A 239 -3.32 25.09 -0.49
N PHE A 240 -3.32 25.25 0.82
CA PHE A 240 -4.48 25.77 1.54
C PHE A 240 -4.40 27.29 1.53
N ASP A 241 -5.47 27.92 1.11
CA ASP A 241 -5.53 29.38 1.04
C ASP A 241 -5.74 29.98 2.45
N THR A 242 -6.32 29.20 3.36
CA THR A 242 -6.59 29.62 4.74
C THR A 242 -6.06 28.63 5.77
N LYS A 243 -5.84 29.12 7.01
CA LYS A 243 -5.44 28.27 8.15
C LYS A 243 -6.56 27.33 8.56
N GLU A 244 -7.80 27.76 8.39
CA GLU A 244 -9.01 26.96 8.69
C GLU A 244 -9.12 25.75 7.77
N GLU A 245 -8.87 25.90 6.48
CA GLU A 245 -8.85 24.78 5.51
C GLU A 245 -7.75 23.77 5.84
N LEU A 246 -6.55 24.24 6.23
CA LEU A 246 -5.47 23.36 6.66
C LEU A 246 -5.86 22.56 7.91
N ASN A 247 -6.40 23.24 8.94
CA ASN A 247 -6.81 22.60 10.18
C ASN A 247 -7.91 21.55 9.94
N GLN A 248 -8.90 21.88 9.08
CA GLN A 248 -9.96 20.93 8.72
C GLN A 248 -9.40 19.71 7.97
N TYR A 249 -8.47 19.92 7.06
CA TYR A 249 -7.83 18.80 6.34
C TYR A 249 -7.01 17.93 7.29
N GLU A 250 -6.21 18.51 8.19
CA GLU A 250 -5.44 17.77 9.20
C GLU A 250 -6.39 16.95 10.08
N LEU A 251 -7.49 17.51 10.55
CA LEU A 251 -8.48 16.78 11.34
C LEU A 251 -9.06 15.58 10.57
N LEU A 252 -9.50 15.78 9.33
CA LEU A 252 -10.09 14.71 8.51
C LEU A 252 -9.08 13.61 8.16
N THR A 253 -7.80 13.93 7.98
CA THR A 253 -6.75 12.95 7.75
C THR A 253 -6.34 12.21 9.03
N ASP A 254 -6.42 12.87 10.18
CA ASP A 254 -6.11 12.27 11.47
C ASP A 254 -7.20 11.31 11.96
N THR A 255 -8.44 11.49 11.53
CA THR A 255 -9.57 10.66 11.97
C THR A 255 -10.10 9.70 10.91
N TRP A 256 -9.89 9.97 9.62
CA TRP A 256 -10.54 9.26 8.49
C TRP A 256 -12.08 9.27 8.58
N GLU A 257 -12.66 10.33 9.06
CA GLU A 257 -14.11 10.41 9.24
C GLU A 257 -14.93 10.71 8.00
N SER A 258 -14.28 11.19 6.95
CA SER A 258 -14.97 11.41 5.68
C SER A 258 -15.70 10.14 5.21
N PRO A 259 -16.88 10.28 4.60
CA PRO A 259 -17.59 9.14 4.03
C PRO A 259 -16.78 8.32 3.03
N ILE A 260 -15.90 8.98 2.27
CA ILE A 260 -15.01 8.34 1.30
C ILE A 260 -13.57 8.75 1.59
N VAL A 261 -12.70 7.77 1.82
CA VAL A 261 -11.28 7.95 2.09
C VAL A 261 -10.45 7.22 1.05
N ILE A 262 -9.47 7.91 0.47
CA ILE A 262 -8.48 7.30 -0.41
C ILE A 262 -7.12 7.39 0.29
N THR A 263 -6.47 6.26 0.48
CA THR A 263 -5.23 6.20 1.25
C THR A 263 -4.27 5.15 0.68
N THR A 264 -3.06 5.07 1.24
CA THR A 264 -2.07 4.08 0.84
C THR A 264 -2.11 2.84 1.75
N LEU A 265 -1.61 1.71 1.21
CA LEU A 265 -1.40 0.49 2.01
C LEU A 265 -0.51 0.75 3.23
N VAL A 266 0.52 1.60 3.08
CA VAL A 266 1.40 2.00 4.19
C VAL A 266 0.61 2.69 5.30
N GLN A 267 -0.30 3.60 4.97
CA GLN A 267 -1.10 4.30 5.98
C GLN A 267 -2.10 3.37 6.67
N LEU A 268 -2.69 2.41 5.93
CA LEU A 268 -3.55 1.38 6.54
C LEU A 268 -2.75 0.54 7.54
N LEU A 269 -1.59 0.03 7.15
CA LEU A 269 -0.75 -0.79 8.03
C LEU A 269 -0.20 0.00 9.22
N ASN A 270 0.19 1.27 9.03
CA ASN A 270 0.57 2.15 10.14
C ASN A 270 -0.58 2.39 11.13
N THR A 271 -1.82 2.55 10.64
CA THR A 271 -3.01 2.69 11.48
C THR A 271 -3.19 1.46 12.37
N LEU A 272 -2.91 0.28 11.85
CA LEU A 272 -3.08 -0.99 12.56
C LEU A 272 -1.92 -1.31 13.51
N PHE A 273 -0.67 -0.92 13.18
CA PHE A 273 0.51 -1.48 13.85
C PHE A 273 1.51 -0.46 14.40
N SER A 274 1.43 0.83 14.04
CA SER A 274 2.36 1.85 14.54
C SER A 274 2.17 2.13 16.05
N ASP A 275 3.23 2.58 16.72
CA ASP A 275 3.24 3.08 18.08
C ASP A 275 2.59 4.46 18.25
N LYS A 276 2.43 5.21 17.16
CA LYS A 276 1.94 6.60 17.17
C LYS A 276 0.44 6.67 17.47
N THR A 277 0.05 7.38 18.52
CA THR A 277 -1.36 7.57 18.92
C THR A 277 -2.23 8.19 17.84
N GLY A 278 -1.69 9.13 17.03
CA GLY A 278 -2.38 9.69 15.87
C GLY A 278 -2.69 8.65 14.79
N ALA A 279 -1.84 7.63 14.61
CA ALA A 279 -2.13 6.53 13.70
C ALA A 279 -3.22 5.61 14.26
N VAL A 280 -3.10 5.24 15.55
CA VAL A 280 -4.09 4.39 16.24
C VAL A 280 -5.48 5.03 16.23
N ARG A 281 -5.59 6.35 16.41
CA ARG A 281 -6.85 7.08 16.38
C ARG A 281 -7.72 6.76 15.15
N ARG A 282 -7.10 6.56 13.99
CA ARG A 282 -7.79 6.23 12.74
C ARG A 282 -8.42 4.84 12.70
N MET A 283 -8.00 3.94 13.61
CA MET A 283 -8.43 2.54 13.58
C MET A 283 -9.96 2.41 13.78
N SER A 284 -10.59 3.28 14.57
CA SER A 284 -12.04 3.31 14.77
C SER A 284 -12.82 3.55 13.46
N ALA A 285 -12.25 4.31 12.52
CA ALA A 285 -12.85 4.56 11.21
C ALA A 285 -12.95 3.32 10.32
N LEU A 286 -12.17 2.27 10.60
CA LEU A 286 -12.21 1.00 9.86
C LEU A 286 -13.41 0.13 10.25
N SER A 287 -14.06 0.42 11.39
CA SER A 287 -15.27 -0.29 11.81
C SER A 287 -16.45 0.05 10.91
N GLN A 288 -17.25 -0.96 10.55
CA GLN A 288 -18.42 -0.83 9.66
C GLN A 288 -18.10 -0.10 8.34
N ALA A 289 -16.89 -0.28 7.82
CA ALA A 289 -16.44 0.29 6.57
C ALA A 289 -16.49 -0.73 5.42
N VAL A 290 -16.53 -0.24 4.17
CA VAL A 290 -16.21 -1.03 2.98
C VAL A 290 -14.78 -0.67 2.57
N ILE A 291 -13.87 -1.62 2.62
CA ILE A 291 -12.44 -1.40 2.38
C ILE A 291 -12.04 -2.13 1.11
N VAL A 292 -11.72 -1.38 0.06
CA VAL A 292 -11.17 -1.92 -1.18
C VAL A 292 -9.65 -1.80 -1.12
N ILE A 293 -8.94 -2.92 -1.24
CA ILE A 293 -7.49 -2.95 -1.33
C ILE A 293 -7.12 -3.31 -2.76
N ASP A 294 -6.67 -2.30 -3.51
CA ASP A 294 -6.31 -2.47 -4.92
C ASP A 294 -4.86 -2.93 -5.06
N GLU A 295 -4.57 -3.67 -6.14
CA GLU A 295 -3.24 -4.23 -6.45
C GLU A 295 -2.60 -4.93 -5.24
N VAL A 296 -3.38 -5.78 -4.56
CA VAL A 296 -3.00 -6.43 -3.28
C VAL A 296 -1.75 -7.31 -3.38
N GLN A 297 -1.36 -7.75 -4.57
CA GLN A 297 -0.13 -8.50 -4.82
C GLN A 297 1.15 -7.70 -4.53
N SER A 298 1.07 -6.38 -4.42
CA SER A 298 2.21 -5.52 -4.04
C SER A 298 2.53 -5.51 -2.54
N LEU A 299 1.80 -6.30 -1.75
CA LEU A 299 2.03 -6.44 -0.32
C LEU A 299 3.44 -7.00 -0.04
N PRO A 300 4.28 -6.30 0.78
CA PRO A 300 5.58 -6.84 1.15
C PRO A 300 5.45 -8.17 1.92
N PRO A 301 6.21 -9.22 1.57
CA PRO A 301 6.11 -10.54 2.20
C PRO A 301 6.21 -10.51 3.73
N LYS A 302 7.04 -9.63 4.30
CA LYS A 302 7.20 -9.51 5.76
C LYS A 302 5.91 -9.10 6.49
N THR A 303 4.99 -8.42 5.82
CA THR A 303 3.72 -7.99 6.44
C THR A 303 2.61 -9.04 6.33
N MET A 304 2.88 -10.20 5.73
CA MET A 304 1.87 -11.20 5.35
C MET A 304 0.96 -11.63 6.52
N ASN A 305 1.54 -12.12 7.60
CA ASN A 305 0.76 -12.62 8.74
C ASN A 305 0.00 -11.50 9.45
N LEU A 306 0.63 -10.33 9.58
CA LEU A 306 -0.02 -9.15 10.16
C LEU A 306 -1.23 -8.72 9.32
N PHE A 307 -1.07 -8.69 7.99
CA PHE A 307 -2.10 -8.29 7.06
C PHE A 307 -3.29 -9.24 7.04
N THR A 308 -3.04 -10.55 6.85
CA THR A 308 -4.13 -11.53 6.78
C THR A 308 -4.94 -11.56 8.08
N MET A 309 -4.28 -11.50 9.23
CA MET A 309 -4.95 -11.50 10.52
C MET A 309 -5.67 -10.18 10.82
N ALA A 310 -5.12 -9.04 10.41
CA ALA A 310 -5.80 -7.76 10.55
C ALA A 310 -7.06 -7.67 9.69
N LEU A 311 -7.03 -8.16 8.45
CA LEU A 311 -8.23 -8.21 7.62
C LEU A 311 -9.30 -9.16 8.19
N ASN A 312 -8.89 -10.32 8.73
CA ASN A 312 -9.81 -11.20 9.46
C ASN A 312 -10.44 -10.48 10.66
N PHE A 313 -9.66 -9.70 11.43
CA PHE A 313 -10.17 -8.90 12.54
C PHE A 313 -11.19 -7.84 12.07
N LEU A 314 -10.86 -7.08 11.03
CA LEU A 314 -11.73 -6.03 10.51
C LEU A 314 -13.06 -6.61 10.00
N ALA A 315 -13.01 -7.72 9.26
CA ALA A 315 -14.20 -8.34 8.72
C ALA A 315 -15.09 -8.98 9.81
N TYR A 316 -14.50 -9.75 10.72
CA TYR A 316 -15.25 -10.59 11.64
C TYR A 316 -15.34 -10.06 13.08
N GLY A 317 -14.57 -9.04 13.41
CA GLY A 317 -14.61 -8.34 14.70
C GLY A 317 -15.20 -6.94 14.62
N CYS A 318 -15.04 -6.26 13.47
CA CYS A 318 -15.45 -4.86 13.33
C CYS A 318 -16.59 -4.64 12.32
N GLY A 319 -17.16 -5.70 11.76
CA GLY A 319 -18.23 -5.61 10.76
C GLY A 319 -17.83 -4.83 9.52
N ALA A 320 -16.56 -4.92 9.10
CA ALA A 320 -16.11 -4.34 7.84
C ALA A 320 -16.32 -5.33 6.68
N THR A 321 -16.50 -4.81 5.48
CA THR A 321 -16.46 -5.60 4.24
C THR A 321 -15.17 -5.30 3.52
N ILE A 322 -14.39 -6.34 3.22
CA ILE A 322 -13.09 -6.24 2.57
C ILE A 322 -13.20 -6.74 1.14
N VAL A 323 -12.71 -5.95 0.18
CA VAL A 323 -12.61 -6.35 -1.23
C VAL A 323 -11.15 -6.30 -1.65
N LEU A 324 -10.58 -7.47 -1.98
CA LEU A 324 -9.24 -7.57 -2.55
C LEU A 324 -9.33 -7.48 -4.06
N SER A 325 -8.81 -6.40 -4.62
CA SER A 325 -8.87 -6.10 -6.05
C SER A 325 -7.51 -6.34 -6.70
N SER A 326 -7.46 -7.19 -7.72
CA SER A 326 -6.23 -7.49 -8.46
C SER A 326 -6.54 -8.16 -9.79
N ALA A 327 -5.58 -8.16 -10.72
CA ALA A 327 -5.58 -9.05 -11.88
C ALA A 327 -4.93 -10.42 -11.55
N THR A 328 -4.06 -10.45 -10.53
CA THR A 328 -3.30 -11.61 -10.08
C THR A 328 -3.36 -11.72 -8.56
N THR A 329 -4.47 -12.23 -8.03
CA THR A 329 -4.69 -12.29 -6.58
C THR A 329 -3.85 -13.40 -5.95
N PRO A 330 -3.02 -13.11 -4.92
CA PRO A 330 -2.29 -14.12 -4.17
C PRO A 330 -3.19 -15.10 -3.43
N CYS A 331 -2.71 -16.33 -3.25
CA CYS A 331 -3.42 -17.39 -2.52
C CYS A 331 -3.29 -17.21 -0.99
N PHE A 332 -3.85 -16.15 -0.42
CA PHE A 332 -3.76 -15.84 1.01
C PHE A 332 -4.37 -16.92 1.92
N GLU A 333 -5.24 -17.78 1.38
CA GLU A 333 -5.78 -18.96 2.07
C GLU A 333 -4.74 -20.07 2.29
N GLN A 334 -3.56 -19.98 1.68
CA GLN A 334 -2.47 -20.96 1.78
C GLN A 334 -1.30 -20.49 2.66
N THR A 335 -1.47 -19.40 3.39
CA THR A 335 -0.49 -18.91 4.36
C THR A 335 -0.62 -19.61 5.70
N ASP A 336 0.37 -19.48 6.58
CA ASP A 336 0.35 -20.08 7.93
C ASP A 336 -0.81 -19.53 8.78
N PHE A 337 -1.21 -18.28 8.56
CA PHE A 337 -2.38 -17.63 9.16
C PHE A 337 -3.35 -17.19 8.06
N PRO A 338 -4.18 -18.13 7.56
CA PRO A 338 -4.94 -17.91 6.34
C PRO A 338 -6.02 -16.87 6.46
N LEU A 339 -6.21 -16.15 5.36
CA LEU A 339 -7.35 -15.26 5.20
C LEU A 339 -8.64 -16.09 5.10
N GLN A 340 -9.66 -15.69 5.85
CA GLN A 340 -10.96 -16.38 5.89
C GLN A 340 -11.93 -15.68 4.93
N TYR A 341 -12.03 -16.17 3.71
CA TYR A 341 -12.97 -15.62 2.73
C TYR A 341 -14.43 -15.94 3.07
N ALA A 342 -15.33 -15.06 2.66
CA ALA A 342 -16.77 -15.32 2.63
C ALA A 342 -17.14 -16.23 1.44
N SER A 343 -18.37 -16.71 1.39
CA SER A 343 -18.87 -17.51 0.27
C SER A 343 -20.09 -16.82 -0.36
N PRO A 344 -20.07 -16.64 -1.68
CA PRO A 344 -19.01 -16.93 -2.65
C PRO A 344 -17.81 -15.98 -2.49
N VAL A 345 -16.62 -16.43 -2.90
CA VAL A 345 -15.37 -15.66 -2.75
C VAL A 345 -15.27 -14.55 -3.79
N GLU A 346 -15.54 -14.88 -5.06
CA GLU A 346 -15.42 -13.95 -6.18
C GLU A 346 -16.71 -13.12 -6.35
N ILE A 347 -16.54 -11.79 -6.43
CA ILE A 347 -17.63 -10.85 -6.73
C ILE A 347 -18.10 -11.01 -8.18
N VAL A 348 -17.14 -11.21 -9.09
CA VAL A 348 -17.41 -11.51 -10.49
C VAL A 348 -16.89 -12.91 -10.79
N PRO A 349 -17.76 -13.89 -11.02
CA PRO A 349 -17.33 -15.23 -11.41
C PRO A 349 -16.51 -15.20 -12.71
N TYR A 350 -15.55 -16.12 -12.83
CA TYR A 350 -14.79 -16.28 -14.06
C TYR A 350 -15.67 -16.88 -15.16
N GLU A 351 -15.87 -16.12 -16.24
CA GLU A 351 -16.57 -16.53 -17.44
C GLU A 351 -15.62 -16.39 -18.64
N PRO A 352 -15.11 -17.51 -19.20
CA PRO A 352 -14.10 -17.50 -20.27
C PRO A 352 -14.46 -16.59 -21.44
N GLU A 353 -15.73 -16.61 -21.89
CA GLU A 353 -16.20 -15.82 -23.02
C GLU A 353 -16.12 -14.30 -22.77
N ALA A 354 -16.43 -13.85 -21.54
CA ALA A 354 -16.35 -12.47 -21.16
C ALA A 354 -14.91 -12.01 -20.90
N PHE A 355 -14.03 -12.92 -20.46
CA PHE A 355 -12.64 -12.60 -20.15
C PHE A 355 -11.75 -12.60 -21.40
N VAL A 356 -12.01 -13.48 -22.38
CA VAL A 356 -11.20 -13.61 -23.61
C VAL A 356 -11.16 -12.32 -24.43
N VAL A 357 -12.19 -11.48 -24.38
CA VAL A 357 -12.22 -10.21 -25.11
C VAL A 357 -11.15 -9.21 -24.62
N PHE A 358 -10.58 -9.44 -23.43
CA PHE A 358 -9.48 -8.66 -22.89
C PHE A 358 -8.10 -9.25 -23.20
N LYS A 359 -8.03 -10.43 -23.83
CA LYS A 359 -6.76 -11.03 -24.23
C LYS A 359 -6.18 -10.27 -25.42
N ARG A 360 -5.18 -9.45 -25.14
CA ARG A 360 -4.53 -8.55 -26.11
C ARG A 360 -3.05 -8.83 -26.27
N THR A 361 -2.51 -9.69 -25.43
CA THR A 361 -1.10 -10.01 -25.39
C THR A 361 -0.88 -11.51 -25.28
N GLU A 362 0.27 -11.94 -25.79
CA GLU A 362 0.80 -13.29 -25.63
C GLU A 362 2.18 -13.21 -24.99
N ILE A 363 2.38 -13.94 -23.90
CA ILE A 363 3.68 -14.00 -23.23
C ILE A 363 4.53 -15.06 -23.91
N ILE A 364 5.68 -14.62 -24.41
CA ILE A 364 6.65 -15.47 -25.11
C ILE A 364 7.89 -15.62 -24.23
N ASP A 365 8.17 -16.85 -23.81
CA ASP A 365 9.38 -17.17 -23.06
C ASP A 365 10.61 -17.13 -23.99
N LYS A 366 11.57 -16.28 -23.65
CA LYS A 366 12.89 -16.12 -24.24
C LYS A 366 14.00 -16.29 -23.21
N THR A 367 13.69 -16.93 -22.08
CA THR A 367 14.68 -17.22 -21.05
C THR A 367 15.65 -18.32 -21.51
N SER A 368 16.85 -18.25 -21.01
CA SER A 368 17.91 -19.23 -21.28
C SER A 368 18.64 -19.63 -20.00
N PRO A 369 19.31 -20.79 -19.97
CA PRO A 369 20.07 -21.23 -18.78
C PRO A 369 21.18 -20.26 -18.36
N TYR A 370 21.74 -19.51 -19.30
CA TYR A 370 22.88 -18.61 -19.05
C TYR A 370 22.46 -17.16 -18.82
N GLY A 371 21.24 -16.79 -19.20
CA GLY A 371 20.77 -15.41 -19.22
C GLY A 371 21.45 -14.56 -20.30
N MET A 372 20.86 -13.43 -20.63
CA MET A 372 21.39 -12.48 -21.61
C MET A 372 22.35 -11.49 -20.95
N SER A 373 23.39 -11.06 -21.67
CA SER A 373 24.15 -9.86 -21.36
C SER A 373 23.32 -8.60 -21.68
N VAL A 374 23.82 -7.43 -21.30
CA VAL A 374 23.15 -6.15 -21.66
C VAL A 374 23.23 -5.91 -23.16
N GLU A 375 24.34 -6.29 -23.79
CA GLU A 375 24.60 -6.18 -25.22
C GLU A 375 23.67 -7.10 -26.02
N GLU A 376 23.48 -8.36 -25.59
CA GLU A 376 22.56 -9.32 -26.20
C GLU A 376 21.09 -8.86 -26.05
N LEU A 377 20.73 -8.26 -24.89
CA LEU A 377 19.42 -7.67 -24.70
C LEU A 377 19.22 -6.45 -25.61
N ALA A 378 20.26 -5.65 -25.84
CA ALA A 378 20.19 -4.51 -26.76
C ALA A 378 20.01 -4.98 -28.20
N ASP A 379 20.72 -6.04 -28.64
CA ASP A 379 20.55 -6.65 -29.97
C ASP A 379 19.15 -7.21 -30.16
N PHE A 380 18.65 -7.96 -29.16
CA PHE A 380 17.27 -8.46 -29.19
C PHE A 380 16.23 -7.34 -29.20
N SER A 381 16.46 -6.28 -28.42
CA SER A 381 15.56 -5.10 -28.41
C SER A 381 15.53 -4.40 -29.79
N ALA A 382 16.69 -4.27 -30.46
CA ALA A 382 16.78 -3.72 -31.81
C ALA A 382 16.07 -4.62 -32.83
N GLU A 383 16.23 -5.94 -32.72
CA GLU A 383 15.50 -6.91 -33.55
C GLU A 383 13.99 -6.74 -33.41
N VAL A 384 13.46 -6.70 -32.17
CA VAL A 384 12.02 -6.50 -31.94
C VAL A 384 11.58 -5.14 -32.47
N LEU A 385 12.35 -4.07 -32.22
CA LEU A 385 12.03 -2.71 -32.69
C LEU A 385 12.04 -2.58 -34.22
N SER A 386 12.72 -3.48 -34.96
CA SER A 386 12.63 -3.51 -36.42
C SER A 386 11.25 -3.90 -36.93
N ARG A 387 10.43 -4.56 -36.10
CA ARG A 387 9.12 -5.11 -36.47
C ARG A 387 7.95 -4.31 -35.87
N VAL A 388 8.22 -3.41 -34.91
CA VAL A 388 7.21 -2.61 -34.20
C VAL A 388 7.58 -1.14 -34.19
N SER A 389 6.58 -0.27 -34.00
CA SER A 389 6.79 1.18 -33.88
C SER A 389 7.23 1.59 -32.48
N SER A 390 6.80 0.89 -31.45
CA SER A 390 7.10 1.23 -30.07
C SER A 390 7.41 0.00 -29.21
N LEU A 391 8.50 0.08 -28.46
CA LEU A 391 8.99 -1.00 -27.60
C LEU A 391 9.20 -0.47 -26.18
N LEU A 392 8.70 -1.20 -25.19
CA LEU A 392 9.00 -0.98 -23.77
C LEU A 392 9.91 -2.11 -23.28
N VAL A 393 11.05 -1.77 -22.66
CA VAL A 393 11.95 -2.73 -22.01
C VAL A 393 12.01 -2.44 -20.53
N ILE A 394 11.68 -3.43 -19.69
CA ILE A 394 11.63 -3.27 -18.23
C ILE A 394 12.69 -4.17 -17.58
N CYS A 395 13.65 -3.54 -16.88
CA CYS A 395 14.70 -4.18 -16.09
C CYS A 395 14.35 -4.18 -14.59
N ASN A 396 14.95 -5.08 -13.80
CA ASN A 396 14.72 -5.13 -12.35
C ASN A 396 15.61 -4.13 -11.58
N THR A 397 16.74 -3.71 -12.12
CA THR A 397 17.66 -2.78 -11.47
C THR A 397 17.81 -1.48 -12.24
N LYS A 398 18.08 -0.38 -11.51
CA LYS A 398 18.38 0.93 -12.13
C LYS A 398 19.65 0.87 -12.98
N GLU A 399 20.64 0.08 -12.54
CA GLU A 399 21.92 -0.09 -13.23
C GLU A 399 21.75 -0.77 -14.58
N SER A 400 21.03 -1.91 -14.61
CA SER A 400 20.76 -2.64 -15.87
C SER A 400 19.96 -1.76 -16.84
N ALA A 401 18.95 -1.03 -16.34
CA ALA A 401 18.16 -0.13 -17.17
C ALA A 401 19.01 1.03 -17.76
N LEU A 402 19.92 1.60 -16.97
CA LEU A 402 20.79 2.68 -17.43
C LEU A 402 21.82 2.18 -18.46
N ARG A 403 22.44 1.01 -18.22
CA ARG A 403 23.38 0.40 -19.17
C ARG A 403 22.68 0.10 -20.48
N LEU A 404 21.52 -0.54 -20.45
CA LEU A 404 20.73 -0.84 -21.65
C LEU A 404 20.31 0.44 -22.41
N TYR A 405 19.90 1.48 -21.67
CA TYR A 405 19.57 2.78 -22.27
C TYR A 405 20.77 3.35 -23.06
N ARG A 406 21.98 3.33 -22.48
CA ARG A 406 23.20 3.80 -23.14
C ARG A 406 23.51 3.00 -24.39
N GLU A 407 23.43 1.66 -24.32
CA GLU A 407 23.66 0.77 -25.46
C GLU A 407 22.67 1.05 -26.61
N LEU A 408 21.39 1.16 -26.31
CA LEU A 408 20.38 1.46 -27.33
C LEU A 408 20.50 2.88 -27.90
N ALA A 409 20.88 3.86 -27.08
CA ALA A 409 21.12 5.22 -27.53
C ALA A 409 22.32 5.34 -28.51
N HIS A 410 23.29 4.41 -28.43
CA HIS A 410 24.40 4.31 -29.39
C HIS A 410 24.07 3.53 -30.65
N ARG A 411 23.08 2.63 -30.62
CA ARG A 411 22.75 1.72 -31.74
C ARG A 411 21.58 2.18 -32.58
N CYS A 412 20.72 3.02 -32.03
CA CYS A 412 19.46 3.42 -32.66
C CYS A 412 19.53 4.88 -33.13
N ASP A 413 20.02 5.11 -34.35
CA ASP A 413 20.05 6.45 -34.95
C ASP A 413 18.66 6.93 -35.42
N ASP A 414 17.79 5.99 -35.83
CA ASP A 414 16.47 6.25 -36.45
C ASP A 414 15.30 6.15 -35.42
N CYS A 415 15.57 6.06 -34.13
CA CYS A 415 14.53 5.95 -33.11
C CYS A 415 14.79 6.84 -31.91
N ARG A 416 13.71 7.24 -31.22
CA ARG A 416 13.84 7.96 -29.96
C ARG A 416 14.02 6.97 -28.81
N VAL A 417 15.09 7.14 -28.04
CA VAL A 417 15.36 6.31 -26.85
C VAL A 417 15.04 7.11 -25.59
N PHE A 418 14.15 6.57 -24.76
CA PHE A 418 13.77 7.17 -23.49
C PHE A 418 14.26 6.29 -22.31
N HIS A 419 14.66 6.94 -21.22
CA HIS A 419 14.92 6.30 -19.95
C HIS A 419 13.89 6.76 -18.91
N LEU A 420 13.45 5.84 -18.02
CA LEU A 420 12.53 6.18 -16.93
C LEU A 420 12.83 5.33 -15.69
N SER A 421 13.25 5.97 -14.61
CA SER A 421 13.56 5.30 -13.35
C SER A 421 13.34 6.21 -12.14
N THR A 422 13.40 5.64 -10.94
CA THR A 422 13.35 6.40 -9.67
C THR A 422 14.63 7.17 -9.37
N SER A 423 15.65 7.14 -10.25
CA SER A 423 16.77 8.08 -10.22
C SER A 423 16.39 9.50 -10.68
N MET A 424 15.22 9.64 -11.29
CA MET A 424 14.64 10.94 -11.68
C MET A 424 13.69 11.43 -10.59
N CYS A 425 13.68 12.74 -10.31
CA CYS A 425 12.67 13.36 -9.46
C CYS A 425 11.28 13.35 -10.12
N MET A 426 10.23 13.63 -9.35
CA MET A 426 8.85 13.55 -9.84
C MET A 426 8.58 14.49 -11.02
N ALA A 427 9.07 15.73 -10.95
CA ALA A 427 8.94 16.70 -12.05
C ALA A 427 9.59 16.19 -13.34
N HIS A 428 10.83 15.65 -13.26
CA HIS A 428 11.55 15.09 -14.40
C HIS A 428 10.80 13.87 -15.00
N ARG A 429 10.30 12.96 -14.14
CA ARG A 429 9.48 11.83 -14.59
C ARG A 429 8.23 12.28 -15.30
N THR A 430 7.51 13.26 -14.76
CA THR A 430 6.28 13.81 -15.35
C THR A 430 6.54 14.38 -16.75
N ASP A 431 7.64 15.14 -16.93
CA ASP A 431 8.00 15.70 -18.23
C ASP A 431 8.42 14.60 -19.23
N THR A 432 9.14 13.57 -18.76
CA THR A 432 9.51 12.42 -19.60
C THR A 432 8.27 11.62 -20.00
N LEU A 433 7.32 11.40 -19.09
CA LEU A 433 6.04 10.74 -19.37
C LEU A 433 5.22 11.49 -20.43
N LYS A 434 5.19 12.84 -20.37
CA LYS A 434 4.53 13.66 -21.39
C LYS A 434 5.18 13.47 -22.77
N LYS A 435 6.53 13.43 -22.84
CA LYS A 435 7.28 13.21 -24.10
C LYS A 435 7.02 11.83 -24.67
N ILE A 436 7.03 10.78 -23.82
CA ILE A 436 6.69 9.41 -24.23
C ILE A 436 5.26 9.32 -24.76
N ASN A 437 4.28 9.90 -24.04
CA ASN A 437 2.89 9.92 -24.48
C ASN A 437 2.71 10.65 -25.83
N ALA A 438 3.42 11.75 -26.05
CA ALA A 438 3.40 12.45 -27.33
C ALA A 438 3.94 11.57 -28.46
N ALA A 439 5.09 10.90 -28.25
CA ALA A 439 5.70 10.00 -29.23
C ALA A 439 4.83 8.78 -29.53
N LEU A 440 4.16 8.19 -28.52
CA LEU A 440 3.20 7.09 -28.71
C LEU A 440 1.99 7.52 -29.55
N LYS A 441 1.44 8.71 -29.27
CA LYS A 441 0.30 9.27 -30.03
C LYS A 441 0.64 9.58 -31.48
N SER A 442 1.84 10.09 -31.74
CA SER A 442 2.32 10.36 -33.10
C SER A 442 2.81 9.10 -33.83
N ARG A 443 2.83 7.94 -33.15
CA ARG A 443 3.38 6.68 -33.66
C ARG A 443 4.83 6.79 -34.15
N GLU A 444 5.62 7.63 -33.49
CA GLU A 444 7.04 7.71 -33.72
C GLU A 444 7.74 6.41 -33.34
N LYS A 445 8.77 6.02 -34.11
CA LYS A 445 9.59 4.86 -33.76
C LYS A 445 10.37 5.15 -32.49
N MET A 446 10.12 4.37 -31.43
CA MET A 446 10.68 4.64 -30.11
C MET A 446 10.90 3.39 -29.27
N VAL A 447 11.89 3.47 -28.38
CA VAL A 447 12.07 2.51 -27.27
C VAL A 447 12.13 3.25 -25.95
N CYS A 448 11.43 2.71 -24.95
CA CYS A 448 11.50 3.18 -23.57
C CYS A 448 12.15 2.09 -22.71
N VAL A 449 13.28 2.41 -22.07
CA VAL A 449 13.93 1.55 -21.10
C VAL A 449 13.57 2.02 -19.70
N SER A 450 13.00 1.14 -18.88
CA SER A 450 12.53 1.51 -17.55
C SER A 450 12.81 0.43 -16.50
N THR A 451 12.63 0.80 -15.25
CA THR A 451 12.46 -0.15 -14.14
C THR A 451 10.97 -0.44 -13.91
N GLN A 452 10.62 -1.19 -12.84
CA GLN A 452 9.21 -1.51 -12.49
C GLN A 452 8.31 -0.27 -12.36
N LEU A 453 8.85 0.92 -12.36
CA LEU A 453 8.11 2.17 -12.26
C LEU A 453 6.95 2.31 -13.27
N VAL A 454 7.09 1.72 -14.45
CA VAL A 454 6.08 1.79 -15.52
C VAL A 454 5.00 0.70 -15.41
N GLU A 455 5.20 -0.30 -14.57
CA GLU A 455 4.25 -1.41 -14.39
C GLU A 455 2.95 -0.93 -13.78
N ALA A 456 3.01 0.13 -12.97
CA ALA A 456 1.85 0.70 -12.28
C ALA A 456 1.82 2.24 -12.39
N GLY A 457 0.62 2.84 -12.41
CA GLY A 457 0.46 4.30 -12.34
C GLY A 457 0.72 5.08 -13.63
N VAL A 458 0.94 4.42 -14.77
CA VAL A 458 1.08 5.09 -16.06
C VAL A 458 0.13 4.50 -17.10
N ASP A 459 -0.40 5.35 -17.97
CA ASP A 459 -1.34 4.95 -19.02
C ASP A 459 -0.62 4.89 -20.39
N PHE A 460 0.26 3.88 -20.52
CA PHE A 460 0.98 3.62 -21.75
C PHE A 460 0.39 2.43 -22.50
N SER A 461 0.46 2.51 -23.83
CA SER A 461 0.10 1.42 -24.75
C SER A 461 1.22 1.26 -25.78
N PHE A 462 2.18 0.40 -25.48
CA PHE A 462 3.26 0.04 -26.42
C PHE A 462 2.85 -1.10 -27.34
N GLU A 463 3.44 -1.18 -28.53
CA GLU A 463 3.16 -2.24 -29.47
C GLU A 463 3.77 -3.59 -29.05
N SER A 464 4.93 -3.57 -28.38
CA SER A 464 5.56 -4.75 -27.78
C SER A 464 6.26 -4.41 -26.48
N VAL A 465 6.46 -5.42 -25.62
CA VAL A 465 7.13 -5.28 -24.33
C VAL A 465 8.16 -6.39 -24.19
N ILE A 466 9.36 -6.05 -23.68
CA ILE A 466 10.36 -6.99 -23.18
C ILE A 466 10.44 -6.80 -21.67
N ARG A 467 10.29 -7.86 -20.89
CA ARG A 467 10.38 -7.84 -19.43
C ARG A 467 11.51 -8.75 -18.97
N ALA A 468 12.49 -8.20 -18.24
CA ALA A 468 13.44 -9.03 -17.51
C ALA A 468 12.67 -9.87 -16.48
N ALA A 469 12.97 -11.16 -16.39
CA ALA A 469 12.26 -12.11 -15.54
C ALA A 469 12.19 -11.63 -14.09
N ALA A 470 10.97 -11.63 -13.55
CA ALA A 470 10.60 -11.25 -12.18
C ALA A 470 9.39 -12.08 -11.75
N GLY A 471 8.60 -11.64 -10.78
CA GLY A 471 7.36 -12.32 -10.41
C GLY A 471 6.32 -12.31 -11.54
N MET A 472 5.39 -13.28 -11.52
CA MET A 472 4.31 -13.34 -12.50
C MET A 472 3.37 -12.13 -12.42
N ASP A 473 3.22 -11.53 -11.25
CA ASP A 473 2.54 -10.27 -11.04
C ASP A 473 3.18 -9.11 -11.80
N ASN A 474 4.51 -9.00 -11.77
CA ASN A 474 5.28 -8.02 -12.55
C ASN A 474 5.13 -8.27 -14.06
N ILE A 475 5.22 -9.54 -14.49
CA ILE A 475 5.03 -9.92 -15.90
C ILE A 475 3.61 -9.55 -16.36
N ALA A 476 2.59 -9.82 -15.55
CA ALA A 476 1.20 -9.45 -15.84
C ALA A 476 0.99 -7.93 -15.95
N GLN A 477 1.62 -7.16 -15.04
CA GLN A 477 1.58 -5.70 -15.07
C GLN A 477 2.30 -5.13 -16.31
N ALA A 478 3.45 -5.71 -16.68
CA ALA A 478 4.17 -5.36 -17.89
C ALA A 478 3.34 -5.67 -19.15
N ALA A 479 2.69 -6.84 -19.20
CA ALA A 479 1.76 -7.22 -20.27
C ALA A 479 0.57 -6.24 -20.37
N GLY A 480 0.12 -5.71 -19.23
CA GLY A 480 -0.89 -4.66 -19.17
C GLY A 480 -0.47 -3.32 -19.80
N ARG A 481 0.82 -3.12 -20.15
CA ARG A 481 1.35 -1.97 -20.90
C ARG A 481 1.51 -2.23 -22.40
N CYS A 482 1.33 -3.48 -22.82
CA CYS A 482 1.34 -3.88 -24.22
C CYS A 482 -0.08 -3.84 -24.77
N ASN A 483 -0.29 -3.13 -25.89
CA ASN A 483 -1.58 -3.05 -26.61
C ASN A 483 -2.78 -2.76 -25.69
N ARG A 484 -2.56 -1.90 -24.68
CA ARG A 484 -3.50 -1.68 -23.55
C ARG A 484 -4.90 -1.25 -24.00
N SER A 485 -4.97 -0.38 -25.00
CA SER A 485 -6.23 0.14 -25.53
C SER A 485 -6.68 -0.59 -26.80
N ASN A 486 -5.99 -1.66 -27.19
CA ASN A 486 -6.15 -2.36 -28.48
C ASN A 486 -5.85 -1.47 -29.70
N ASP A 487 -4.95 -0.49 -29.53
CA ASP A 487 -4.60 0.51 -30.55
C ASP A 487 -3.88 -0.08 -31.76
N PHE A 488 -3.24 -1.25 -31.56
CA PHE A 488 -2.46 -1.94 -32.60
C PHE A 488 -3.21 -3.14 -33.19
N GLY A 489 -4.41 -3.43 -32.72
CA GLY A 489 -5.22 -4.57 -33.16
C GLY A 489 -4.58 -5.93 -32.88
N GLY A 490 -5.39 -6.95 -32.68
CA GLY A 490 -4.93 -8.33 -32.47
C GLY A 490 -4.12 -8.55 -31.19
N ILE A 491 -3.48 -9.72 -31.13
CA ILE A 491 -2.62 -10.12 -30.01
C ILE A 491 -1.19 -9.61 -30.27
N ARG A 492 -0.56 -8.99 -29.27
CA ARG A 492 0.79 -8.46 -29.36
C ARG A 492 1.75 -9.20 -28.42
N PRO A 493 3.03 -9.38 -28.83
CA PRO A 493 3.98 -10.16 -28.04
C PRO A 493 4.51 -9.39 -26.84
N VAL A 494 4.62 -10.11 -25.71
CA VAL A 494 5.36 -9.72 -24.51
C VAL A 494 6.45 -10.75 -24.29
N TYR A 495 7.69 -10.34 -24.43
CA TYR A 495 8.82 -11.24 -24.27
C TYR A 495 9.33 -11.23 -22.83
N VAL A 496 9.50 -12.42 -22.25
CA VAL A 496 10.15 -12.59 -20.95
C VAL A 496 11.58 -13.09 -21.19
N VAL A 497 12.57 -12.36 -20.68
CA VAL A 497 14.00 -12.67 -20.80
C VAL A 497 14.60 -12.75 -19.42
N ASN A 498 15.67 -13.54 -19.21
CA ASN A 498 16.47 -13.47 -18.01
C ASN A 498 17.85 -12.89 -18.32
N LEU A 499 18.38 -12.10 -17.40
CA LEU A 499 19.71 -11.50 -17.49
C LEU A 499 20.72 -12.34 -16.71
N ASN A 500 21.98 -12.35 -17.17
CA ASN A 500 23.06 -12.98 -16.44
C ASN A 500 23.49 -12.14 -15.22
N GLN A 501 24.31 -12.69 -14.34
CA GLN A 501 24.71 -12.04 -13.08
C GLN A 501 25.57 -10.76 -13.29
N GLU A 502 26.24 -10.61 -14.42
CA GLU A 502 26.99 -9.40 -14.75
C GLU A 502 26.08 -8.26 -15.22
N ALA A 503 25.01 -8.62 -15.92
CA ALA A 503 24.03 -7.69 -16.42
C ALA A 503 23.04 -7.25 -15.33
N GLU A 504 22.70 -8.14 -14.37
CA GLU A 504 21.72 -7.84 -13.32
C GLU A 504 22.09 -8.49 -11.97
N LYS A 505 22.48 -7.66 -11.00
CA LYS A 505 22.87 -8.09 -9.64
C LYS A 505 21.67 -8.07 -8.71
N LEU A 506 21.03 -9.22 -8.49
CA LEU A 506 19.86 -9.35 -7.60
C LEU A 506 20.21 -9.75 -6.16
N GLY A 507 21.48 -9.88 -5.80
CA GLY A 507 21.90 -10.38 -4.48
C GLY A 507 21.34 -9.60 -3.28
N MET A 508 21.18 -8.29 -3.41
CA MET A 508 20.53 -7.44 -2.40
C MET A 508 18.99 -7.38 -2.53
N LEU A 509 18.43 -7.81 -3.65
CA LEU A 509 17.02 -7.80 -3.96
C LEU A 509 16.43 -9.22 -3.84
N ARG A 510 16.59 -9.84 -2.66
CA ARG A 510 16.25 -11.24 -2.41
C ARG A 510 14.81 -11.59 -2.77
N GLU A 511 13.85 -10.69 -2.54
CA GLU A 511 12.44 -10.89 -2.89
C GLU A 511 12.24 -10.99 -4.40
N ILE A 512 12.89 -10.10 -5.16
CA ILE A 512 12.85 -10.15 -6.63
C ILE A 512 13.54 -11.43 -7.15
N ALA A 513 14.66 -11.82 -6.54
CA ALA A 513 15.37 -13.05 -6.92
C ALA A 513 14.53 -14.29 -6.64
N ALA A 514 13.83 -14.35 -5.51
CA ALA A 514 12.91 -15.45 -5.18
C ALA A 514 11.71 -15.48 -6.14
N ALA A 515 11.07 -14.34 -6.39
CA ALA A 515 9.97 -14.22 -7.33
C ALA A 515 10.38 -14.64 -8.76
N GLN A 516 11.59 -14.24 -9.20
CA GLN A 516 12.18 -14.65 -10.48
C GLN A 516 12.35 -16.19 -10.56
N ARG A 517 12.95 -16.82 -9.51
CA ARG A 517 13.12 -18.30 -9.47
C ARG A 517 11.76 -19.00 -9.62
N CYS A 518 10.74 -18.54 -8.90
CA CYS A 518 9.40 -19.13 -8.94
C CYS A 518 8.73 -18.94 -10.31
N ALA A 519 8.90 -17.78 -10.93
CA ALA A 519 8.39 -17.51 -12.28
C ALA A 519 9.09 -18.38 -13.33
N LEU A 520 10.41 -18.53 -13.28
CA LEU A 520 11.16 -19.41 -14.17
C LEU A 520 10.76 -20.88 -14.01
N GLN A 521 10.48 -21.32 -12.77
CA GLN A 521 9.96 -22.66 -12.51
C GLN A 521 8.57 -22.86 -13.14
N LEU A 522 7.69 -21.86 -13.06
CA LEU A 522 6.39 -21.90 -13.73
C LEU A 522 6.54 -21.94 -15.24
N LEU A 523 7.39 -21.09 -15.84
CA LEU A 523 7.65 -21.07 -17.29
C LEU A 523 8.11 -22.44 -17.78
N HIS A 524 9.03 -23.10 -17.06
CA HIS A 524 9.48 -24.45 -17.39
C HIS A 524 8.33 -25.47 -17.35
N ARG A 525 7.47 -25.45 -16.34
CA ARG A 525 6.31 -26.35 -16.24
C ARG A 525 5.27 -26.07 -17.33
N PHE A 526 5.05 -24.79 -17.61
CA PHE A 526 4.15 -24.38 -18.69
C PHE A 526 4.62 -24.92 -20.06
N ALA A 527 5.91 -24.85 -20.36
CA ALA A 527 6.48 -25.39 -21.59
C ALA A 527 6.28 -26.92 -21.72
N GLN A 528 6.28 -27.64 -20.60
CA GLN A 528 6.05 -29.10 -20.56
C GLN A 528 4.58 -29.48 -20.76
N ASN A 529 3.65 -28.70 -20.24
CA ASN A 529 2.20 -28.99 -20.31
C ASN A 529 1.37 -27.70 -20.38
N PRO A 530 1.32 -27.03 -21.55
CA PRO A 530 0.57 -25.77 -21.70
C PRO A 530 -0.95 -25.93 -21.49
N ASP A 531 -1.50 -27.10 -21.84
CA ASP A 531 -2.95 -27.36 -21.73
C ASP A 531 -3.46 -27.31 -20.29
N ARG A 532 -2.63 -27.68 -19.30
CA ARG A 532 -2.94 -27.56 -17.89
C ARG A 532 -3.25 -26.11 -17.47
N TYR A 533 -2.66 -25.16 -18.15
CA TYR A 533 -2.76 -23.72 -17.88
C TYR A 533 -3.61 -22.98 -18.92
N GLU A 534 -4.54 -23.66 -19.57
CA GLU A 534 -5.40 -23.08 -20.61
C GLU A 534 -4.61 -22.42 -21.76
N ARG A 535 -3.35 -22.83 -21.98
CA ARG A 535 -2.39 -22.21 -22.89
C ARG A 535 -2.21 -20.70 -22.65
N ASP A 536 -2.34 -20.28 -21.40
CA ASP A 536 -2.19 -18.89 -20.98
C ASP A 536 -1.39 -18.79 -19.67
N LEU A 537 -0.22 -18.15 -19.74
CA LEU A 537 0.63 -17.91 -18.56
C LEU A 537 -0.02 -16.95 -17.53
N LEU A 538 -1.07 -16.25 -17.91
CA LEU A 538 -1.86 -15.40 -17.00
C LEU A 538 -3.19 -16.05 -16.58
N SER A 539 -3.41 -17.34 -16.88
CA SER A 539 -4.57 -18.07 -16.41
C SER A 539 -4.61 -18.15 -14.88
N GLY A 540 -5.79 -18.35 -14.32
CA GLY A 540 -5.97 -18.49 -12.87
C GLY A 540 -5.12 -19.63 -12.28
N GLU A 541 -4.98 -20.77 -12.99
CA GLU A 541 -4.14 -21.89 -12.55
C GLU A 541 -2.64 -21.54 -12.57
N SER A 542 -2.17 -20.82 -13.60
CA SER A 542 -0.78 -20.34 -13.66
C SER A 542 -0.45 -19.42 -12.49
N VAL A 543 -1.31 -18.45 -12.23
CA VAL A 543 -1.15 -17.49 -11.12
C VAL A 543 -1.18 -18.22 -9.78
N ALA A 544 -2.13 -19.13 -9.56
CA ALA A 544 -2.23 -19.90 -8.34
C ALA A 544 -1.00 -20.79 -8.10
N GLU A 545 -0.47 -21.44 -9.14
CA GLU A 545 0.74 -22.25 -9.04
C GLU A 545 1.99 -21.42 -8.75
N TYR A 546 2.13 -20.25 -9.37
CA TYR A 546 3.19 -19.31 -9.07
C TYR A 546 3.20 -18.90 -7.58
N TYR A 547 2.04 -18.51 -7.03
CA TYR A 547 1.95 -18.13 -5.62
C TYR A 547 2.19 -19.30 -4.67
N ARG A 548 1.82 -20.54 -5.05
CA ARG A 548 2.20 -21.73 -4.27
C ARG A 548 3.71 -21.90 -4.18
N PHE A 549 4.45 -21.68 -5.28
CA PHE A 549 5.91 -21.72 -5.24
C PHE A 549 6.47 -20.58 -4.39
N LEU A 550 5.97 -19.36 -4.61
CA LEU A 550 6.44 -18.17 -3.92
C LEU A 550 6.28 -18.28 -2.40
N PHE A 551 5.11 -18.74 -1.93
CA PHE A 551 4.84 -18.87 -0.50
C PHE A 551 5.56 -20.05 0.16
N GLN A 552 6.07 -20.99 -0.61
CA GLN A 552 6.92 -22.08 -0.14
C GLN A 552 8.42 -21.77 -0.24
N ASP A 553 8.81 -20.74 -0.99
CA ASP A 553 10.21 -20.31 -1.08
C ASP A 553 10.71 -19.82 0.28
N ALA A 554 11.88 -20.34 0.71
CA ALA A 554 12.41 -20.10 2.05
C ALA A 554 12.74 -18.61 2.31
N ASP A 555 13.21 -17.86 1.29
CA ASP A 555 13.54 -16.44 1.39
C ASP A 555 12.27 -15.57 1.59
N ILE A 556 11.12 -16.06 1.13
CA ILE A 556 9.82 -15.39 1.23
C ILE A 556 9.10 -15.80 2.51
N LYS A 557 8.94 -17.12 2.72
CA LYS A 557 8.23 -17.65 3.88
C LYS A 557 8.87 -17.25 5.21
N GLY A 558 10.19 -17.23 5.27
CA GLY A 558 10.94 -16.79 6.45
C GLY A 558 10.71 -15.34 6.86
N LYS A 559 10.05 -14.54 6.02
CA LYS A 559 9.71 -13.13 6.31
C LYS A 559 8.30 -12.95 6.86
N PHE A 560 7.39 -13.91 6.73
CA PHE A 560 5.96 -13.75 6.99
C PHE A 560 5.62 -13.27 8.41
N GLY A 561 6.44 -13.63 9.40
CA GLY A 561 6.28 -13.19 10.79
C GLY A 561 6.80 -11.77 11.08
N PHE A 562 7.36 -11.08 10.09
CA PHE A 562 8.01 -9.79 10.24
C PHE A 562 9.25 -9.84 11.16
N PRO A 563 10.26 -10.67 10.85
CA PRO A 563 11.46 -10.76 11.66
C PRO A 563 12.25 -9.45 11.66
N GLN A 564 12.62 -8.95 12.84
CA GLN A 564 13.44 -7.76 13.03
C GLN A 564 14.68 -8.08 13.86
N ARG A 565 15.85 -7.68 13.36
CA ARG A 565 17.09 -7.82 14.08
C ARG A 565 17.27 -6.66 15.05
N LEU A 566 17.45 -6.98 16.31
CA LEU A 566 17.71 -6.00 17.35
C LEU A 566 19.20 -5.61 17.44
N PRO A 567 19.55 -4.49 18.08
CA PRO A 567 20.94 -4.05 18.24
C PRO A 567 21.84 -5.06 18.97
N ASP A 568 21.29 -5.89 19.84
CA ASP A 568 22.00 -6.96 20.56
C ASP A 568 22.27 -8.21 19.69
N GLY A 569 21.83 -8.17 18.43
CA GLY A 569 21.99 -9.26 17.46
C GLY A 569 20.92 -10.34 17.51
N THR A 570 19.97 -10.27 18.45
CA THR A 570 18.81 -11.15 18.50
C THR A 570 17.79 -10.80 17.41
N THR A 571 16.89 -11.73 17.08
CA THR A 571 15.81 -11.49 16.13
C THR A 571 14.48 -11.64 16.86
N GLU A 572 13.62 -10.63 16.76
CA GLU A 572 12.23 -10.67 17.21
C GLU A 572 11.28 -10.83 16.03
N ASP A 573 10.19 -11.57 16.25
CA ASP A 573 9.09 -11.73 15.31
C ASP A 573 7.94 -10.82 15.73
N LEU A 574 7.63 -9.77 14.94
CA LEU A 574 6.61 -8.80 15.29
C LEU A 574 5.22 -9.43 15.39
N PHE A 575 4.94 -10.45 14.58
CA PHE A 575 3.68 -11.14 14.68
C PHE A 575 3.53 -11.85 16.03
N ASP A 576 4.59 -12.49 16.52
CA ASP A 576 4.58 -13.11 17.84
C ASP A 576 4.45 -12.07 18.97
N LEU A 577 5.17 -10.95 18.89
CA LEU A 577 5.06 -9.85 19.86
C LEU A 577 3.62 -9.31 19.97
N LEU A 578 2.87 -9.30 18.88
CA LEU A 578 1.47 -8.83 18.82
C LEU A 578 0.45 -9.97 19.02
N ALA A 579 0.89 -11.21 19.05
CA ALA A 579 0.04 -12.39 19.31
C ALA A 579 0.22 -12.89 20.75
N VAL A 580 0.93 -14.00 20.91
CA VAL A 580 1.11 -14.65 22.22
C VAL A 580 2.37 -14.24 22.95
N ASN A 581 3.30 -13.55 22.27
CA ASN A 581 4.56 -13.07 22.84
C ASN A 581 5.33 -14.19 23.58
N LEU A 582 5.43 -15.36 22.92
CA LEU A 582 5.89 -16.61 23.53
C LEU A 582 7.23 -16.48 24.24
N ARG A 583 8.19 -15.83 23.61
CA ARG A 583 9.55 -15.69 24.12
C ARG A 583 9.61 -15.02 25.51
N HIS A 584 8.65 -14.13 25.77
CA HIS A 584 8.61 -13.33 27.00
C HIS A 584 7.65 -13.91 28.05
N ILE A 585 6.63 -14.68 27.65
CA ILE A 585 5.68 -15.32 28.59
C ILE A 585 6.12 -16.73 29.05
N GLU A 586 7.10 -17.35 28.42
CA GLU A 586 7.65 -18.66 28.88
C GLU A 586 8.34 -18.55 30.25
N ARG A 587 8.60 -17.32 30.72
CA ARG A 587 9.16 -17.10 32.04
C ARG A 587 8.09 -17.34 33.13
N PRO A 588 8.43 -18.05 34.21
CA PRO A 588 7.47 -18.46 35.25
C PRO A 588 6.65 -17.30 35.83
N GLU A 589 7.20 -16.08 35.85
CA GLU A 589 6.62 -14.89 36.46
C GLU A 589 5.38 -14.37 35.69
N PHE A 590 5.28 -14.67 34.36
CA PHE A 590 4.19 -14.20 33.51
C PHE A 590 3.24 -15.29 33.06
N GLN A 591 3.54 -16.58 33.36
CA GLN A 591 2.68 -17.69 32.96
C GLN A 591 1.29 -17.59 33.57
N GLY A 592 0.30 -17.25 32.72
CA GLY A 592 -1.11 -17.18 33.10
C GLY A 592 -1.51 -15.99 33.97
N LYS A 593 -0.60 -15.01 34.22
CA LYS A 593 -0.90 -13.85 35.05
C LYS A 593 -1.81 -12.87 34.31
N TYR A 594 -1.55 -12.64 33.01
CA TYR A 594 -2.33 -11.74 32.18
C TYR A 594 -2.85 -12.48 30.94
N PHE A 595 -3.99 -12.02 30.43
CA PHE A 595 -4.52 -12.44 29.14
C PHE A 595 -3.86 -11.66 28.00
N LEU A 596 -3.72 -10.32 28.17
CA LEU A 596 -3.01 -9.47 27.22
C LEU A 596 -1.50 -9.55 27.50
N ASN A 597 -0.78 -10.16 26.57
CA ASN A 597 0.67 -10.35 26.66
C ASN A 597 1.44 -9.54 25.58
N GLN A 598 0.74 -8.78 24.74
CA GLN A 598 1.28 -8.11 23.58
C GLN A 598 2.30 -7.02 23.98
N ALA A 599 3.38 -6.93 23.21
CA ALA A 599 4.37 -5.87 23.29
C ALA A 599 4.05 -4.78 22.22
N PHE A 600 2.97 -4.01 22.46
CA PHE A 600 2.45 -3.05 21.49
C PHE A 600 3.41 -1.91 21.15
N LEU A 601 4.09 -1.35 22.17
CA LEU A 601 5.04 -0.26 21.98
C LEU A 601 6.28 -0.74 21.24
N THR A 602 6.86 -1.84 21.69
CA THR A 602 8.06 -2.43 21.06
C THR A 602 7.77 -2.84 19.62
N ALA A 603 6.68 -3.56 19.36
CA ALA A 603 6.30 -3.94 18.02
C ALA A 603 6.03 -2.72 17.12
N GLY A 604 5.37 -1.69 17.66
CA GLY A 604 5.08 -0.46 16.93
C GLY A 604 6.32 0.36 16.58
N HIS A 605 7.32 0.43 17.45
CA HIS A 605 8.62 1.05 17.15
C HIS A 605 9.40 0.29 16.06
N LEU A 606 9.34 -1.04 16.08
CA LEU A 606 10.01 -1.90 15.11
C LEU A 606 9.26 -2.00 13.78
N PHE A 607 7.98 -1.58 13.76
CA PHE A 607 7.15 -1.70 12.57
C PHE A 607 7.51 -0.68 11.51
N GLN A 608 8.03 -1.17 10.39
CA GLN A 608 8.31 -0.38 9.19
C GLN A 608 7.88 -1.19 7.95
N VAL A 609 6.96 -0.66 7.16
CA VAL A 609 6.46 -1.35 5.96
C VAL A 609 7.58 -1.63 4.95
N PHE A 610 8.53 -0.70 4.81
CA PHE A 610 9.71 -0.84 3.95
C PHE A 610 10.98 -0.72 4.78
N ASP A 611 11.95 -1.61 4.55
CA ASP A 611 13.20 -1.71 5.33
C ASP A 611 14.27 -0.71 4.91
N GLU A 612 14.09 -0.02 3.79
CA GLU A 612 15.13 0.80 3.21
C GLU A 612 15.16 2.19 3.85
N THR A 613 16.26 2.47 4.55
CA THR A 613 16.60 3.82 4.97
C THR A 613 17.12 4.62 3.78
N THR A 614 16.28 5.45 3.22
CA THR A 614 16.66 6.41 2.20
C THR A 614 16.68 7.82 2.79
N THR A 615 17.51 8.69 2.23
CA THR A 615 17.54 10.11 2.54
C THR A 615 16.93 10.89 1.37
N ASP A 616 16.07 11.82 1.68
CA ASP A 616 15.51 12.72 0.69
C ASP A 616 16.55 13.76 0.27
N VAL A 617 16.85 13.84 -1.03
CA VAL A 617 17.83 14.75 -1.62
C VAL A 617 17.16 15.60 -2.68
N ILE A 618 17.24 16.92 -2.55
CA ILE A 618 16.71 17.87 -3.52
C ILE A 618 17.66 17.97 -4.69
N VAL A 619 17.15 17.88 -5.92
CA VAL A 619 17.96 17.84 -7.15
C VAL A 619 17.73 19.08 -8.03
N PRO A 620 18.77 19.65 -8.62
CA PRO A 620 18.69 20.84 -9.47
C PRO A 620 18.27 20.47 -10.91
N TYR A 621 17.06 19.92 -11.05
CA TYR A 621 16.53 19.44 -12.33
C TYR A 621 16.33 20.56 -13.36
N ASN A 622 15.81 21.70 -12.92
CA ASN A 622 15.54 22.85 -13.77
C ASN A 622 15.84 24.16 -13.00
N ASP A 623 15.59 25.31 -13.66
CA ASP A 623 15.83 26.61 -13.05
C ASP A 623 14.97 26.89 -11.82
N GLU A 624 13.73 26.37 -11.80
CA GLU A 624 12.87 26.49 -10.63
C GLU A 624 13.43 25.71 -9.43
N ALA A 625 13.86 24.47 -9.65
CA ALA A 625 14.50 23.66 -8.62
C ALA A 625 15.79 24.30 -8.09
N SER A 626 16.58 24.90 -8.99
CA SER A 626 17.81 25.58 -8.61
C SER A 626 17.54 26.83 -7.76
N LYS A 627 16.49 27.59 -8.07
CA LYS A 627 16.04 28.74 -7.25
C LYS A 627 15.53 28.28 -5.88
N LEU A 628 14.75 27.20 -5.82
CA LEU A 628 14.25 26.63 -4.56
C LEU A 628 15.39 26.14 -3.65
N ILE A 629 16.42 25.53 -4.23
CA ILE A 629 17.62 25.16 -3.48
C ILE A 629 18.28 26.42 -2.91
N ALA A 630 18.47 27.47 -3.71
CA ALA A 630 19.03 28.74 -3.24
C ALA A 630 18.17 29.38 -2.12
N ASP A 631 16.85 29.37 -2.25
CA ASP A 631 15.91 29.86 -1.25
C ASP A 631 16.02 29.07 0.07
N LEU A 632 16.15 27.74 0.03
CA LEU A 632 16.33 26.87 1.21
C LEU A 632 17.68 27.10 1.90
N PHE A 633 18.71 27.49 1.15
CA PHE A 633 20.04 27.83 1.67
C PHE A 633 20.18 29.31 2.10
N SER A 634 19.15 30.13 1.90
CA SER A 634 19.16 31.52 2.28
C SER A 634 18.98 31.71 3.80
N GLU A 635 19.50 32.82 4.33
CA GLU A 635 19.29 33.21 5.73
C GLU A 635 17.80 33.32 6.09
N LYS A 636 16.96 33.73 5.13
CA LYS A 636 15.52 33.85 5.33
C LYS A 636 14.85 32.55 5.76
N SER A 637 15.29 31.43 5.23
CA SER A 637 14.76 30.11 5.58
C SER A 637 15.03 29.73 7.05
N ALA A 638 16.07 30.31 7.68
CA ALA A 638 16.41 30.04 9.07
C ALA A 638 15.49 30.78 10.06
N TYR A 639 14.93 31.93 9.67
CA TYR A 639 14.16 32.80 10.57
C TYR A 639 12.66 32.88 10.24
N ASP A 640 12.26 32.59 8.99
CA ASP A 640 10.86 32.64 8.55
C ASP A 640 10.31 31.22 8.33
N LEU A 641 9.63 30.70 9.34
CA LEU A 641 9.08 29.34 9.34
C LEU A 641 8.00 29.15 8.24
N ALA A 642 7.22 30.19 7.96
CA ALA A 642 6.19 30.14 6.91
C ALA A 642 6.82 30.10 5.51
N PHE A 643 7.90 30.88 5.30
CA PHE A 643 8.69 30.81 4.08
C PHE A 643 9.33 29.43 3.90
N LEU A 644 9.96 28.89 4.94
CA LEU A 644 10.56 27.58 4.92
C LEU A 644 9.54 26.48 4.55
N LYS A 645 8.37 26.47 5.21
CA LYS A 645 7.30 25.51 4.89
C LYS A 645 6.90 25.56 3.41
N ARG A 646 6.72 26.77 2.86
CA ARG A 646 6.40 26.93 1.42
C ARG A 646 7.52 26.42 0.51
N CYS A 647 8.79 26.68 0.84
CA CYS A 647 9.91 26.17 0.06
C CYS A 647 9.98 24.65 0.10
N VAL A 648 9.78 24.02 1.25
CA VAL A 648 9.77 22.56 1.42
C VAL A 648 8.65 21.92 0.61
N GLU A 649 7.44 22.47 0.67
CA GLU A 649 6.30 21.96 -0.13
C GLU A 649 6.60 22.04 -1.63
N ARG A 650 7.14 23.16 -2.11
CA ARG A 650 7.51 23.33 -3.51
C ARG A 650 8.72 22.48 -3.94
N ALA A 651 9.57 22.05 -3.01
CA ALA A 651 10.72 21.21 -3.29
C ALA A 651 10.36 19.71 -3.43
N LYS A 652 9.21 19.25 -2.91
CA LYS A 652 8.78 17.85 -3.02
C LYS A 652 8.86 17.26 -4.44
N PRO A 653 8.39 17.93 -5.52
CA PRO A 653 8.51 17.41 -6.88
C PRO A 653 9.95 17.28 -7.39
N TYR A 654 10.90 17.95 -6.76
CA TYR A 654 12.32 17.98 -7.10
C TYR A 654 13.18 17.12 -6.16
N THR A 655 12.56 16.26 -5.35
CA THR A 655 13.24 15.41 -4.39
C THR A 655 13.35 13.98 -4.93
N ILE A 656 14.49 13.33 -4.68
CA ILE A 656 14.73 11.90 -4.92
C ILE A 656 15.11 11.21 -3.62
N GLN A 657 14.79 9.92 -3.53
CA GLN A 657 15.22 9.07 -2.43
C GLN A 657 16.54 8.39 -2.79
N VAL A 658 17.55 8.60 -1.96
CA VAL A 658 18.91 8.10 -2.15
C VAL A 658 19.27 7.17 -1.00
N PHE A 659 19.81 5.98 -1.31
CA PHE A 659 20.21 5.01 -0.30
C PHE A 659 21.41 5.50 0.52
N GLN A 660 21.51 5.07 1.78
CA GLN A 660 22.57 5.54 2.68
C GLN A 660 23.98 5.30 2.14
N TYR A 661 24.25 4.15 1.49
CA TYR A 661 25.53 3.89 0.89
C TYR A 661 25.86 4.84 -0.30
N GLN A 662 24.85 5.30 -1.01
CA GLN A 662 25.00 6.29 -2.09
C GLN A 662 25.22 7.68 -1.51
N ILE A 663 24.52 8.03 -0.42
CA ILE A 663 24.72 9.29 0.33
C ILE A 663 26.16 9.38 0.80
N GLN A 664 26.69 8.31 1.41
CA GLN A 664 28.08 8.28 1.85
C GLN A 664 29.03 8.52 0.68
N LYS A 665 28.85 7.82 -0.43
CA LYS A 665 29.68 7.99 -1.63
C LYS A 665 29.62 9.41 -2.19
N LEU A 666 28.43 9.98 -2.32
CA LEU A 666 28.25 11.37 -2.79
C LEU A 666 28.87 12.38 -1.82
N SER A 667 28.80 12.14 -0.53
CA SER A 667 29.42 12.98 0.51
C SER A 667 30.94 12.94 0.45
N ASP A 668 31.52 11.75 0.29
CA ASP A 668 32.97 11.56 0.18
C ASP A 668 33.58 12.31 -1.02
N TYR A 669 32.80 12.47 -2.09
CA TYR A 669 33.20 13.27 -3.27
C TYR A 669 32.78 14.74 -3.21
N GLY A 670 32.18 15.22 -2.10
CA GLY A 670 31.72 16.60 -1.96
C GLY A 670 30.56 16.98 -2.87
N MET A 671 29.73 16.01 -3.28
CA MET A 671 28.61 16.20 -4.22
C MET A 671 27.29 16.49 -3.54
N LEU A 672 27.27 16.59 -2.22
CA LEU A 672 26.12 16.98 -1.43
C LEU A 672 26.38 18.27 -0.68
N SER A 673 25.38 19.13 -0.66
CA SER A 673 25.35 20.34 0.16
C SER A 673 24.26 20.22 1.22
N LEU A 674 24.57 20.55 2.47
CA LEU A 674 23.62 20.58 3.57
C LEU A 674 23.23 22.02 3.87
N THR A 675 21.96 22.27 4.16
CA THR A 675 21.53 23.58 4.69
C THR A 675 22.27 23.90 6.01
N PRO A 676 22.42 25.18 6.39
CA PRO A 676 23.13 25.56 7.62
C PRO A 676 22.61 24.86 8.88
N ASP A 677 21.31 24.58 8.94
CA ASP A 677 20.64 23.84 10.02
C ASP A 677 20.70 22.32 9.86
N LYS A 678 21.36 21.82 8.81
CA LYS A 678 21.50 20.39 8.43
C LYS A 678 20.20 19.63 8.23
N ARG A 679 19.06 20.33 8.02
CA ARG A 679 17.74 19.68 7.82
C ARG A 679 17.50 19.20 6.40
N PHE A 680 18.10 19.85 5.39
CA PHE A 680 17.88 19.51 3.98
C PHE A 680 19.21 19.26 3.29
N THR A 681 19.19 18.29 2.37
CA THR A 681 20.32 17.90 1.53
C THR A 681 20.02 18.23 0.08
N ALA A 682 20.92 18.92 -0.59
CA ALA A 682 20.83 19.20 -2.01
C ALA A 682 21.97 18.55 -2.79
N LEU A 683 21.67 18.08 -4.00
CA LEU A 683 22.62 17.45 -4.91
C LEU A 683 23.34 18.51 -5.76
N ASN A 684 24.62 18.31 -6.01
CA ASN A 684 25.36 19.11 -6.97
C ASN A 684 24.83 18.85 -8.41
N LYS A 685 24.77 19.90 -9.24
CA LYS A 685 24.27 19.83 -10.62
C LYS A 685 25.00 18.81 -11.49
N GLN A 686 26.28 18.60 -11.25
CA GLN A 686 27.10 17.62 -11.99
C GLN A 686 26.64 16.18 -11.83
N CYS A 687 25.94 15.87 -10.73
CA CYS A 687 25.42 14.54 -10.42
C CYS A 687 23.99 14.30 -10.91
N TYR A 688 23.41 15.26 -11.63
CA TYR A 688 22.05 15.12 -12.14
C TYR A 688 21.98 15.37 -13.64
N ASN A 689 21.66 14.31 -14.38
CA ASN A 689 21.54 14.32 -15.85
C ASN A 689 20.08 14.54 -16.27
N ASP A 690 19.86 15.37 -17.28
CA ASP A 690 18.53 15.74 -17.82
C ASP A 690 17.81 14.61 -18.60
N LYS A 691 18.48 13.48 -18.85
CA LYS A 691 17.91 12.29 -19.53
C LYS A 691 17.79 11.07 -18.60
N THR A 692 18.62 10.96 -17.59
CA THR A 692 18.73 9.74 -16.78
C THR A 692 18.56 9.96 -15.27
N GLY A 693 18.55 11.22 -14.80
CA GLY A 693 18.44 11.54 -13.37
C GLY A 693 19.77 11.46 -12.63
N LEU A 694 19.78 10.95 -11.41
CA LEU A 694 20.96 10.79 -10.57
C LEU A 694 22.02 9.91 -11.24
N VAL A 695 23.25 10.41 -11.32
CA VAL A 695 24.44 9.70 -11.86
C VAL A 695 25.54 9.70 -10.80
N ILE A 696 26.01 8.53 -10.40
CA ILE A 696 27.05 8.36 -9.37
C ILE A 696 28.37 7.82 -9.97
N GLU A 697 28.34 7.29 -11.19
CA GLU A 697 29.46 6.57 -11.79
C GLU A 697 30.61 7.44 -12.31
N ASN A 698 30.39 8.73 -12.57
CA ASN A 698 31.36 9.61 -13.22
C ASN A 698 32.49 10.09 -12.28
N PHE A 699 32.62 9.57 -11.07
CA PHE A 699 33.60 10.00 -10.07
C PHE A 699 34.66 8.95 -9.77
N ILE A 700 34.74 7.90 -10.58
CA ILE A 700 35.80 6.90 -10.48
C ILE A 700 36.80 7.22 -11.59
N TYR A 701 37.83 8.00 -11.26
CA TYR A 701 39.06 8.13 -11.99
C TYR A 701 40.21 7.60 -11.11
#